data_654898c00ae237935537edb312862ed0
#
_entry.id   654898c00ae237935537edb312862ed0
#
_cell.length_a   1.000
_cell.length_b   1.000
_cell.length_c   1.000
_cell.angle_alpha   90.00
_cell.angle_beta   90.00
_cell.angle_gamma   90.00
#
_symmetry.space_group_name_H-M   'P 1'
#
loop_
_entity.id
_entity.type
_entity.pdbx_description
1 polymer ?
#
loop_
_entity_poly.entity_id
_entity_poly.type
_entity_poly.pdbx_seq_one_letter_code
_entity_poly.pdbx_strand_id
1 'polypeptide(L)'
;MQSRPRAHEIRRRFLDFFAGRGHAVVPSSSLVPSNDPTLLFTNAGMVQFKDTFLGRDPRPYKRAVSVQRCLRAGGKHNDLDNVGFTDRHHTLFEMLGNFSFGDYFKQDAVKWGWEFLTQDLGIPADKLVVSVFSGEGESAPADDEAYQLWTAYLPEDRIYRLPAKENFWAMGDTGPCGPCSEIHIFHGDRAPGDAKRDGKLGPAYEDTRYTELWNLVFMQYEKLPDGSLVSLPRPSIDTGAGLERLAAVMEGVGSNYRTSLLTPLVDLAKRLAGAAMDDLGAGESPFRVIADHARATAFLIADGVFPDKTGRSYVLRRIMRRAIRYGNNVGLEKAFFHEICRKVVEDFGEAYPQLIERQGTIDEVVRIEEDAFRRTLSRGLKRLEAALTDLDPQHASFPAAVAADLYDTYGFPVDVTGIIVKEKGLTLDEEAVEAAIRQRQHQDGGAAGSLGSDKAIGDLYFKLKEKHAPTAVFSGYAATTGTGTVLALAVDGKEADEAQAGAQVEFVVDSTPFYAESGGQIGDTGRAFADGLELEITDTHKPTGDVHVHRGQLRSGTLRVGQQITLEVDGERRAAIRRNHSATHLLHHALRAVLGTHVAQKGSLVAPDRLRFDFSHTRPLTLEQRQEIERRVNAEVLRNKDSVIRNLSMDDARKTGAIGLFEAKYGEVVRVISIGGESVELCGGTHVDRAGDIGLFAIVSEAGIAQGVRRIEAVTGMNAVAYLQQTTQILGEAASQLHAAGPHEVLAKLERLRQDIRVREREISELQRKLTVGSGGGAGDTVIEVAGVKLLTKLVTVGDPKALREAADALRDRLGSGVVVLGAEREGKANLLVAVTKDLQGKIHAGNLIAAIVGHVEGRGGGRPELAQAGGANPAGLPKALESAREALAAQLGS
;
A
#
# COMPACT_ATOMS: atom_id res chain seq x y z
N MET A 1 46.80 -15.71 12.82
CA MET A 1 45.82 -15.35 11.80
C MET A 1 44.92 -14.30 12.37
N GLN A 2 44.95 -13.06 11.86
CA GLN A 2 43.96 -12.06 12.21
C GLN A 2 42.59 -12.61 11.78
N SER A 3 41.57 -12.56 12.63
CA SER A 3 40.21 -12.97 12.29
C SER A 3 39.72 -12.13 11.11
N ARG A 4 39.19 -12.77 10.09
CA ARG A 4 38.63 -12.06 8.92
C ARG A 4 37.50 -11.15 9.40
N PRO A 5 37.41 -9.88 8.92
CA PRO A 5 36.41 -8.92 9.37
C PRO A 5 35.01 -9.37 8.96
N ARG A 6 34.07 -9.25 9.92
CA ARG A 6 32.64 -9.47 9.69
C ARG A 6 31.98 -8.21 9.11
N ALA A 7 30.78 -8.32 8.62
CA ALA A 7 30.07 -7.24 7.92
C ALA A 7 29.98 -5.93 8.73
N HIS A 8 29.73 -5.96 10.04
CA HIS A 8 29.70 -4.75 10.88
C HIS A 8 31.05 -4.05 10.96
N GLU A 9 32.15 -4.82 10.91
CA GLU A 9 33.51 -4.30 10.89
C GLU A 9 33.86 -3.72 9.52
N ILE A 10 33.39 -4.34 8.41
CA ILE A 10 33.56 -3.80 7.05
C ILE A 10 32.88 -2.44 6.93
N ARG A 11 31.63 -2.28 7.45
CA ARG A 11 30.93 -0.98 7.49
C ARG A 11 31.80 0.09 8.16
N ARG A 12 32.27 -0.21 9.38
CA ARG A 12 33.07 0.73 10.17
C ARG A 12 34.36 1.08 9.44
N ARG A 13 35.12 0.08 8.96
CA ARG A 13 36.36 0.29 8.22
C ARG A 13 36.17 1.17 7.00
N PHE A 14 35.09 0.95 6.23
CA PHE A 14 34.78 1.75 5.06
C PHE A 14 34.54 3.23 5.43
N LEU A 15 33.70 3.46 6.44
CA LEU A 15 33.42 4.82 6.92
C LEU A 15 34.69 5.51 7.46
N ASP A 16 35.47 4.82 8.27
CA ASP A 16 36.71 5.34 8.87
C ASP A 16 37.78 5.62 7.80
N PHE A 17 37.92 4.73 6.78
CA PHE A 17 38.87 4.88 5.68
C PHE A 17 38.63 6.18 4.89
N PHE A 18 37.36 6.46 4.53
CA PHE A 18 37.03 7.65 3.79
C PHE A 18 36.90 8.90 4.67
N ALA A 19 36.45 8.78 5.93
CA ALA A 19 36.48 9.89 6.88
C ALA A 19 37.91 10.38 7.11
N GLY A 20 38.91 9.47 7.20
CA GLY A 20 40.33 9.79 7.27
C GLY A 20 40.86 10.52 6.02
N ARG A 21 40.11 10.52 4.91
CA ARG A 21 40.42 11.24 3.65
C ARG A 21 39.54 12.47 3.45
N GLY A 22 38.91 12.97 4.51
CA GLY A 22 38.13 14.20 4.51
C GLY A 22 36.71 14.09 4.00
N HIS A 23 36.14 12.89 3.93
CA HIS A 23 34.72 12.70 3.62
C HIS A 23 33.86 12.90 4.86
N ALA A 24 32.77 13.64 4.71
CA ALA A 24 31.71 13.72 5.72
C ALA A 24 30.96 12.38 5.81
N VAL A 25 30.83 11.83 7.02
CA VAL A 25 30.03 10.61 7.23
C VAL A 25 28.57 11.01 7.23
N VAL A 26 27.81 10.53 6.25
CA VAL A 26 26.39 10.83 6.08
C VAL A 26 25.56 9.57 6.37
N PRO A 27 24.57 9.65 7.27
CA PRO A 27 23.70 8.51 7.57
C PRO A 27 22.95 7.99 6.34
N SER A 28 22.54 6.72 6.38
CA SER A 28 21.60 6.17 5.39
C SER A 28 20.30 6.95 5.34
N SER A 29 19.90 7.41 4.18
CA SER A 29 18.57 7.97 3.99
C SER A 29 17.48 6.89 4.10
N SER A 30 16.22 7.32 4.18
CA SER A 30 15.07 6.43 4.14
C SER A 30 15.02 5.63 2.82
N LEU A 31 14.48 4.42 2.89
CA LEU A 31 14.14 3.63 1.69
C LEU A 31 13.05 4.29 0.85
N VAL A 32 12.29 5.24 1.42
CA VAL A 32 11.28 6.03 0.71
C VAL A 32 11.91 7.36 0.29
N PRO A 33 12.28 7.55 -0.99
CA PRO A 33 12.86 8.79 -1.45
C PRO A 33 11.85 9.94 -1.36
N SER A 34 12.25 11.06 -0.74
CA SER A 34 11.38 12.21 -0.50
C SER A 34 11.32 13.17 -1.69
N ASN A 35 12.37 13.20 -2.52
CA ASN A 35 12.56 14.24 -3.55
C ASN A 35 12.46 13.70 -4.98
N ASP A 36 12.17 12.41 -5.17
CA ASP A 36 12.07 11.81 -6.50
C ASP A 36 10.79 10.98 -6.65
N PRO A 37 9.73 11.52 -7.27
CA PRO A 37 8.49 10.80 -7.51
C PRO A 37 8.64 9.68 -8.55
N THR A 38 9.72 9.67 -9.35
CA THR A 38 9.98 8.65 -10.37
C THR A 38 10.50 7.34 -9.77
N LEU A 39 11.02 7.38 -8.54
CA LEU A 39 11.55 6.23 -7.84
C LEU A 39 10.55 5.71 -6.79
N LEU A 40 10.25 4.43 -6.84
CA LEU A 40 9.48 3.77 -5.78
C LEU A 40 10.28 3.71 -4.47
N PHE A 41 11.55 3.34 -4.55
CA PHE A 41 12.44 3.19 -3.40
C PHE A 41 13.84 3.70 -3.71
N THR A 42 14.59 4.00 -2.67
CA THR A 42 16.04 4.31 -2.76
C THR A 42 16.77 3.06 -3.24
N ASN A 43 17.24 3.06 -4.48
CA ASN A 43 17.85 1.92 -5.17
C ASN A 43 19.38 2.01 -5.32
N ALA A 44 19.98 3.15 -4.96
CA ALA A 44 21.42 3.41 -5.01
C ALA A 44 21.85 4.44 -3.96
N GLY A 45 23.13 4.43 -3.59
CA GLY A 45 23.70 5.33 -2.58
C GLY A 45 23.61 6.81 -2.93
N MET A 46 23.65 7.13 -4.22
CA MET A 46 23.64 8.50 -4.72
C MET A 46 22.24 9.18 -4.66
N VAL A 47 21.16 8.42 -4.47
CA VAL A 47 19.79 8.98 -4.54
C VAL A 47 19.60 10.16 -3.59
N GLN A 48 20.15 10.09 -2.37
CA GLN A 48 20.10 11.20 -1.41
C GLN A 48 20.96 12.43 -1.82
N PHE A 49 21.84 12.30 -2.81
CA PHE A 49 22.74 13.35 -3.29
C PHE A 49 22.44 13.83 -4.72
N LYS A 50 21.32 13.36 -5.33
CA LYS A 50 20.93 13.69 -6.72
C LYS A 50 21.02 15.19 -7.00
N ASP A 51 20.38 15.99 -6.17
CA ASP A 51 20.33 17.45 -6.35
C ASP A 51 21.68 18.13 -6.07
N THR A 52 22.52 17.50 -5.24
CA THR A 52 23.90 17.95 -4.99
C THR A 52 24.77 17.75 -6.24
N PHE A 53 24.67 16.60 -6.91
CA PHE A 53 25.37 16.36 -8.19
C PHE A 53 24.96 17.32 -9.30
N LEU A 54 23.68 17.71 -9.32
CA LEU A 54 23.12 18.67 -10.28
C LEU A 54 23.42 20.14 -9.89
N GLY A 55 24.10 20.37 -8.73
CA GLY A 55 24.37 21.73 -8.24
C GLY A 55 23.15 22.46 -7.66
N ARG A 56 22.03 21.78 -7.47
CA ARG A 56 20.77 22.34 -6.99
C ARG A 56 20.65 22.37 -5.45
N ASP A 57 21.39 21.51 -4.75
CA ASP A 57 21.44 21.42 -3.28
C ASP A 57 22.90 21.53 -2.79
N PRO A 58 23.41 22.74 -2.50
CA PRO A 58 24.77 22.94 -2.00
C PRO A 58 24.87 22.40 -0.57
N ARG A 59 25.79 21.44 -0.38
CA ARG A 59 26.11 20.89 0.95
C ARG A 59 27.31 21.61 1.58
N PRO A 60 27.44 21.60 2.91
CA PRO A 60 28.60 22.21 3.60
C PRO A 60 29.89 21.42 3.41
N TYR A 61 29.84 20.29 2.69
CA TYR A 61 30.97 19.42 2.37
C TYR A 61 31.02 19.11 0.88
N LYS A 62 32.23 18.83 0.36
CA LYS A 62 32.44 18.43 -1.04
C LYS A 62 32.69 16.94 -1.23
N ARG A 63 32.83 16.19 -0.14
CA ARG A 63 33.05 14.75 -0.10
C ARG A 63 32.11 14.15 0.91
N ALA A 64 31.51 13.04 0.59
CA ALA A 64 30.66 12.29 1.51
C ALA A 64 30.97 10.77 1.45
N VAL A 65 30.71 10.08 2.56
CA VAL A 65 30.74 8.63 2.65
C VAL A 65 29.48 8.15 3.38
N SER A 66 28.85 7.11 2.87
CA SER A 66 27.68 6.52 3.53
C SER A 66 27.60 5.02 3.32
N VAL A 67 26.85 4.37 4.21
CA VAL A 67 26.35 2.99 4.03
C VAL A 67 24.85 3.11 3.84
N GLN A 68 24.41 3.11 2.59
CA GLN A 68 23.02 3.35 2.22
C GLN A 68 22.25 2.03 2.10
N ARG A 69 21.12 1.94 2.79
CA ARG A 69 20.14 0.87 2.55
C ARG A 69 19.47 1.10 1.20
N CYS A 70 19.51 0.09 0.34
CA CYS A 70 18.93 0.11 -1.00
C CYS A 70 17.89 -1.00 -1.14
N LEU A 71 16.82 -0.71 -1.89
CA LEU A 71 15.76 -1.68 -2.19
C LEU A 71 15.54 -1.78 -3.71
N ARG A 72 15.60 -3.00 -4.24
CA ARG A 72 15.38 -3.32 -5.65
C ARG A 72 14.30 -4.39 -5.80
N ALA A 73 13.03 -3.96 -5.70
CA ALA A 73 11.86 -4.83 -5.72
C ALA A 73 10.71 -4.27 -6.59
N GLY A 74 11.04 -3.57 -7.66
CA GLY A 74 10.09 -2.96 -8.59
C GLY A 74 10.68 -1.80 -9.37
N GLY A 75 10.04 -1.39 -10.46
CA GLY A 75 10.53 -0.36 -11.37
C GLY A 75 11.66 -0.86 -12.28
N LYS A 76 12.55 0.05 -12.72
CA LYS A 76 13.66 -0.24 -13.65
C LYS A 76 14.66 -1.25 -13.09
N HIS A 77 14.89 -1.25 -11.77
CA HIS A 77 15.77 -2.19 -11.08
C HIS A 77 14.92 -3.13 -10.23
N ASN A 78 14.72 -4.34 -10.69
CA ASN A 78 13.93 -5.38 -10.03
C ASN A 78 14.69 -6.69 -9.94
N ASP A 79 15.20 -7.02 -8.77
CA ASP A 79 15.97 -8.25 -8.51
C ASP A 79 15.09 -9.37 -7.93
N LEU A 80 13.79 -9.15 -7.73
CA LEU A 80 12.89 -10.01 -6.96
C LEU A 80 12.87 -11.46 -7.46
N ASP A 81 12.93 -11.67 -8.78
CA ASP A 81 12.88 -13.01 -9.39
C ASP A 81 14.17 -13.83 -9.15
N ASN A 82 15.29 -13.14 -8.98
CA ASN A 82 16.60 -13.74 -8.72
C ASN A 82 16.84 -14.02 -7.23
N VAL A 83 16.07 -13.38 -6.33
CA VAL A 83 16.22 -13.49 -4.87
C VAL A 83 15.94 -14.92 -4.40
N GLY A 84 16.90 -15.50 -3.69
CA GLY A 84 16.89 -16.88 -3.19
C GLY A 84 17.41 -17.92 -4.18
N PHE A 85 17.40 -17.63 -5.48
CA PHE A 85 17.84 -18.54 -6.55
C PHE A 85 19.26 -18.30 -7.02
N THR A 86 19.81 -17.13 -6.76
CA THR A 86 21.22 -16.79 -6.98
C THR A 86 21.93 -16.56 -5.64
N ASP A 87 23.23 -16.61 -5.62
CA ASP A 87 24.03 -16.43 -4.40
C ASP A 87 24.24 -14.98 -3.99
N ARG A 88 23.85 -14.00 -4.84
CA ARG A 88 24.27 -12.59 -4.72
C ARG A 88 23.17 -11.53 -4.91
N HIS A 89 21.93 -11.89 -5.28
CA HIS A 89 20.84 -10.93 -5.43
C HIS A 89 19.97 -10.86 -4.18
N HIS A 90 19.58 -9.64 -3.82
CA HIS A 90 18.79 -9.32 -2.64
C HIS A 90 17.71 -8.29 -2.96
N THR A 91 16.58 -8.39 -2.26
CA THR A 91 15.54 -7.35 -2.29
C THR A 91 16.06 -6.08 -1.61
N LEU A 92 16.63 -6.23 -0.42
CA LEU A 92 17.28 -5.18 0.34
C LEU A 92 18.76 -5.51 0.51
N PHE A 93 19.62 -4.51 0.27
CA PHE A 93 21.08 -4.64 0.47
C PHE A 93 21.68 -3.32 0.95
N GLU A 94 22.90 -3.39 1.44
CA GLU A 94 23.63 -2.22 1.91
C GLU A 94 24.71 -1.84 0.89
N MET A 95 24.64 -0.59 0.39
CA MET A 95 25.59 -0.04 -0.55
C MET A 95 26.57 0.88 0.17
N LEU A 96 27.84 0.52 0.15
CA LEU A 96 28.95 1.35 0.63
C LEU A 96 29.31 2.33 -0.48
N GLY A 97 29.15 3.64 -0.22
CA GLY A 97 29.37 4.67 -1.23
C GLY A 97 30.27 5.79 -0.74
N ASN A 98 31.24 6.19 -1.56
CA ASN A 98 31.99 7.42 -1.39
C ASN A 98 31.74 8.35 -2.57
N PHE A 99 31.58 9.63 -2.27
CA PHE A 99 31.06 10.63 -3.20
C PHE A 99 31.98 11.84 -3.24
N SER A 100 32.15 12.39 -4.46
CA SER A 100 32.82 13.69 -4.69
C SER A 100 31.90 14.61 -5.46
N PHE A 101 31.66 15.80 -4.96
CA PHE A 101 30.85 16.84 -5.60
C PHE A 101 31.75 17.89 -6.24
N GLY A 102 32.48 17.48 -7.31
CA GLY A 102 33.42 18.32 -8.03
C GLY A 102 34.68 18.68 -7.24
N ASP A 103 35.18 17.80 -6.39
CA ASP A 103 36.38 17.99 -5.60
C ASP A 103 37.54 17.07 -6.07
N TYR A 104 37.39 15.78 -6.05
CA TYR A 104 38.30 14.80 -6.66
C TYR A 104 37.59 14.00 -7.77
N PHE A 105 38.39 13.33 -8.62
CA PHE A 105 37.87 12.60 -9.77
C PHE A 105 38.51 11.22 -9.91
N LYS A 106 38.61 10.66 -11.13
CA LYS A 106 39.00 9.27 -11.43
C LYS A 106 40.28 8.81 -10.74
N GLN A 107 41.33 9.62 -10.73
CA GLN A 107 42.65 9.25 -10.19
C GLN A 107 42.55 8.85 -8.72
N ASP A 108 41.91 9.69 -7.88
CA ASP A 108 41.75 9.40 -6.46
C ASP A 108 40.74 8.28 -6.21
N ALA A 109 39.64 8.23 -6.99
CA ALA A 109 38.63 7.19 -6.87
C ALA A 109 39.21 5.80 -7.13
N VAL A 110 39.96 5.63 -8.22
CA VAL A 110 40.67 4.39 -8.59
C VAL A 110 41.68 4.02 -7.51
N LYS A 111 42.52 4.99 -7.10
CA LYS A 111 43.56 4.78 -6.07
C LYS A 111 42.94 4.30 -4.76
N TRP A 112 41.94 5.01 -4.23
CA TRP A 112 41.32 4.68 -2.93
C TRP A 112 40.49 3.41 -2.98
N GLY A 113 39.82 3.13 -4.10
CA GLY A 113 39.12 1.87 -4.29
C GLY A 113 40.10 0.68 -4.25
N TRP A 114 41.24 0.79 -4.93
CA TRP A 114 42.29 -0.22 -4.90
C TRP A 114 42.92 -0.38 -3.51
N GLU A 115 43.29 0.73 -2.84
CA GLU A 115 43.87 0.73 -1.50
C GLU A 115 42.93 0.09 -0.47
N PHE A 116 41.63 0.44 -0.49
CA PHE A 116 40.68 -0.12 0.44
C PHE A 116 40.53 -1.63 0.29
N LEU A 117 40.39 -2.12 -0.94
CA LEU A 117 40.21 -3.56 -1.18
C LEU A 117 41.47 -4.35 -0.87
N THR A 118 42.65 -3.86 -1.30
CA THR A 118 43.88 -4.66 -1.24
C THR A 118 44.69 -4.45 0.02
N GLN A 119 44.72 -3.22 0.57
CA GLN A 119 45.56 -2.88 1.74
C GLN A 119 44.73 -2.88 3.04
N ASP A 120 43.54 -2.31 3.05
CA ASP A 120 42.70 -2.29 4.26
C ASP A 120 41.97 -3.63 4.47
N LEU A 121 41.24 -4.12 3.48
CA LEU A 121 40.55 -5.42 3.56
C LEU A 121 41.49 -6.62 3.30
N GLY A 122 42.60 -6.43 2.61
CA GLY A 122 43.57 -7.49 2.34
C GLY A 122 43.07 -8.50 1.29
N ILE A 123 42.22 -8.09 0.35
CA ILE A 123 41.81 -8.94 -0.78
C ILE A 123 43.00 -9.16 -1.70
N PRO A 124 43.34 -10.42 -2.09
CA PRO A 124 44.46 -10.69 -2.95
C PRO A 124 44.35 -10.01 -4.34
N ALA A 125 45.30 -9.14 -4.66
CA ALA A 125 45.34 -8.39 -5.91
C ALA A 125 45.36 -9.27 -7.16
N ASP A 126 45.94 -10.49 -7.05
CA ASP A 126 45.97 -11.47 -8.13
C ASP A 126 44.62 -12.08 -8.47
N LYS A 127 43.61 -11.91 -7.60
CA LYS A 127 42.22 -12.34 -7.86
C LYS A 127 41.34 -11.24 -8.44
N LEU A 128 41.82 -9.99 -8.50
CA LEU A 128 41.04 -8.86 -8.98
C LEU A 128 41.18 -8.65 -10.48
N VAL A 129 40.06 -8.30 -11.10
CA VAL A 129 39.97 -7.80 -12.49
C VAL A 129 39.09 -6.55 -12.51
N VAL A 130 39.23 -5.72 -13.53
CA VAL A 130 38.42 -4.50 -13.67
C VAL A 130 37.82 -4.41 -15.07
N SER A 131 36.70 -3.69 -15.17
CA SER A 131 36.13 -3.30 -16.44
C SER A 131 36.04 -1.78 -16.56
N VAL A 132 36.09 -1.29 -17.81
CA VAL A 132 35.94 0.12 -18.16
C VAL A 132 35.05 0.28 -19.38
N PHE A 133 34.46 1.43 -19.57
CA PHE A 133 33.54 1.70 -20.68
C PHE A 133 34.26 1.68 -22.04
N SER A 134 33.73 0.93 -23.01
CA SER A 134 34.32 0.76 -24.35
C SER A 134 33.92 1.86 -25.36
N GLY A 135 32.95 2.72 -25.06
CA GLY A 135 32.35 3.67 -25.98
C GLY A 135 31.17 3.09 -26.78
N GLU A 136 30.85 1.82 -26.61
CA GLU A 136 29.77 1.17 -27.37
C GLU A 136 28.43 1.27 -26.64
N GLY A 137 27.37 1.64 -27.36
CA GLY A 137 25.99 1.63 -26.87
C GLY A 137 25.51 2.91 -26.20
N GLU A 138 26.33 3.99 -26.15
CA GLU A 138 25.94 5.33 -25.68
C GLU A 138 26.70 6.40 -26.45
N SER A 139 26.19 7.65 -26.45
CA SER A 139 26.81 8.79 -27.17
C SER A 139 28.05 9.38 -26.50
N ALA A 140 28.66 8.66 -25.55
CA ALA A 140 29.89 9.07 -24.87
C ALA A 140 31.12 8.34 -25.43
N PRO A 141 32.33 8.96 -25.41
CA PRO A 141 33.56 8.30 -25.85
C PRO A 141 33.99 7.19 -24.89
N ALA A 142 34.80 6.25 -25.39
CA ALA A 142 35.44 5.25 -24.55
C ALA A 142 36.24 5.88 -23.40
N ASP A 143 36.27 5.26 -22.23
CA ASP A 143 36.96 5.78 -21.05
C ASP A 143 38.42 5.32 -21.01
N ASP A 144 39.25 5.86 -21.97
CA ASP A 144 40.68 5.58 -22.03
C ASP A 144 41.45 6.09 -20.82
N GLU A 145 40.99 7.15 -20.16
CA GLU A 145 41.60 7.68 -18.94
C GLU A 145 41.50 6.66 -17.79
N ALA A 146 40.32 6.08 -17.56
CA ALA A 146 40.16 5.03 -16.54
C ALA A 146 40.98 3.78 -16.89
N TYR A 147 41.04 3.41 -18.18
CA TYR A 147 41.90 2.30 -18.62
C TYR A 147 43.36 2.54 -18.25
N GLN A 148 43.92 3.69 -18.56
CA GLN A 148 45.30 4.05 -18.24
C GLN A 148 45.55 4.12 -16.73
N LEU A 149 44.65 4.62 -15.94
CA LEU A 149 44.78 4.62 -14.48
C LEU A 149 44.88 3.19 -13.91
N TRP A 150 44.10 2.25 -14.46
CA TRP A 150 44.16 0.86 -14.02
C TRP A 150 45.43 0.10 -14.42
N THR A 151 46.11 0.48 -15.48
CA THR A 151 47.40 -0.17 -15.88
C THR A 151 48.51 0.03 -14.84
N ALA A 152 48.36 1.01 -13.92
CA ALA A 152 49.27 1.18 -12.79
C ALA A 152 49.13 0.08 -11.71
N TYR A 153 48.00 -0.63 -11.69
CA TYR A 153 47.67 -1.63 -10.66
C TYR A 153 47.53 -3.05 -11.20
N LEU A 154 47.09 -3.20 -12.44
CA LEU A 154 46.77 -4.47 -13.06
C LEU A 154 47.41 -4.60 -14.44
N PRO A 155 47.78 -5.82 -14.83
CA PRO A 155 48.22 -6.09 -16.21
C PRO A 155 47.01 -5.99 -17.17
N GLU A 156 47.28 -5.67 -18.44
CA GLU A 156 46.27 -5.39 -19.46
C GLU A 156 45.25 -6.55 -19.67
N ASP A 157 45.69 -7.79 -19.46
CA ASP A 157 44.83 -8.97 -19.59
C ASP A 157 43.77 -9.09 -18.50
N ARG A 158 43.84 -8.25 -17.45
CA ARG A 158 42.85 -8.15 -16.36
C ARG A 158 42.00 -6.88 -16.43
N ILE A 159 42.13 -6.06 -17.48
CA ILE A 159 41.35 -4.86 -17.71
C ILE A 159 40.45 -5.09 -18.93
N TYR A 160 39.13 -5.15 -18.71
CA TYR A 160 38.13 -5.44 -19.74
C TYR A 160 37.49 -4.14 -20.25
N ARG A 161 37.26 -4.02 -21.54
CA ARG A 161 36.48 -2.94 -22.14
C ARG A 161 35.08 -3.46 -22.46
N LEU A 162 34.05 -2.91 -21.82
CA LEU A 162 32.70 -3.41 -21.93
C LEU A 162 31.76 -2.31 -22.43
N PRO A 163 30.62 -2.67 -23.08
CA PRO A 163 29.67 -1.71 -23.64
C PRO A 163 28.88 -0.98 -22.54
N ALA A 164 28.05 -0.01 -22.93
CA ALA A 164 27.26 0.81 -22.05
C ALA A 164 26.32 0.00 -21.12
N LYS A 165 25.81 -1.12 -21.58
CA LYS A 165 24.99 -2.02 -20.76
C LYS A 165 25.66 -2.39 -19.44
N GLU A 166 26.99 -2.56 -19.45
CA GLU A 166 27.79 -2.98 -18.29
C GLU A 166 28.51 -1.78 -17.63
N ASN A 167 29.14 -0.89 -18.42
CA ASN A 167 30.03 0.16 -17.91
C ASN A 167 29.58 1.60 -18.21
N PHE A 168 28.28 1.85 -18.36
CA PHE A 168 27.72 3.21 -18.36
C PHE A 168 26.52 3.27 -17.43
N TRP A 169 26.65 3.96 -16.31
CA TRP A 169 25.60 4.03 -15.31
C TRP A 169 24.73 5.27 -15.47
N ALA A 170 23.42 5.10 -15.36
CA ALA A 170 22.43 6.17 -15.33
C ALA A 170 21.40 5.91 -14.21
N MET A 171 21.08 6.96 -13.47
CA MET A 171 20.12 6.87 -12.34
C MET A 171 18.72 6.44 -12.78
N GLY A 172 18.31 6.91 -13.95
CA GLY A 172 16.99 6.67 -14.54
C GLY A 172 17.03 6.94 -16.03
N ASP A 173 15.86 7.21 -16.62
CA ASP A 173 15.75 7.62 -18.02
C ASP A 173 16.27 9.05 -18.22
N THR A 174 16.31 9.85 -17.17
CA THR A 174 16.88 11.20 -17.10
C THR A 174 17.67 11.39 -15.82
N GLY A 175 18.62 12.34 -15.84
CA GLY A 175 19.40 12.72 -14.65
C GLY A 175 20.89 12.41 -14.77
N PRO A 176 21.66 12.50 -13.66
CA PRO A 176 23.11 12.31 -13.68
C PRO A 176 23.48 10.93 -14.18
N CYS A 177 24.52 10.87 -15.04
CA CYS A 177 25.02 9.63 -15.61
C CYS A 177 26.50 9.77 -16.00
N GLY A 178 27.14 8.65 -16.33
CA GLY A 178 28.49 8.63 -16.84
C GLY A 178 29.09 7.25 -17.00
N PRO A 179 30.28 7.14 -17.63
CA PRO A 179 31.00 5.90 -17.71
C PRO A 179 31.39 5.42 -16.31
N CYS A 180 31.49 4.13 -16.13
CA CYS A 180 31.89 3.55 -14.86
C CYS A 180 32.98 2.49 -15.04
N SER A 181 33.65 2.20 -13.94
CA SER A 181 34.63 1.13 -13.84
C SER A 181 34.25 0.19 -12.71
N GLU A 182 34.14 -1.09 -12.99
CA GLU A 182 33.76 -2.09 -12.00
C GLU A 182 34.97 -2.92 -11.58
N ILE A 183 35.08 -3.18 -10.27
CA ILE A 183 36.11 -4.05 -9.70
C ILE A 183 35.45 -5.38 -9.36
N HIS A 184 35.94 -6.46 -9.98
CA HIS A 184 35.44 -7.83 -9.79
C HIS A 184 36.47 -8.71 -9.10
N ILE A 185 36.01 -9.68 -8.30
CA ILE A 185 36.84 -10.77 -7.82
C ILE A 185 36.59 -12.02 -8.66
N PHE A 186 37.63 -12.72 -8.96
CA PHE A 186 37.61 -13.99 -9.69
C PHE A 186 37.73 -15.18 -8.72
N HIS A 187 36.77 -16.09 -8.79
CA HIS A 187 36.68 -17.28 -7.95
C HIS A 187 37.16 -18.57 -8.62
N GLY A 188 37.61 -18.48 -9.90
CA GLY A 188 38.03 -19.64 -10.63
C GLY A 188 39.41 -20.14 -10.21
N ASP A 189 39.76 -21.38 -10.65
CA ASP A 189 41.05 -22.03 -10.38
C ASP A 189 42.17 -21.57 -11.32
N ARG A 190 41.81 -21.07 -12.53
CA ARG A 190 42.73 -20.50 -13.50
C ARG A 190 43.04 -19.03 -13.21
N ALA A 191 44.08 -18.46 -13.84
CA ALA A 191 44.37 -17.04 -13.70
C ALA A 191 43.22 -16.16 -14.22
N PRO A 192 42.91 -15.01 -13.55
CA PRO A 192 41.75 -14.17 -13.87
C PRO A 192 41.69 -13.69 -15.34
N GLY A 193 42.82 -13.46 -16.01
CA GLY A 193 42.86 -13.00 -17.40
C GLY A 193 42.71 -14.09 -18.46
N ASP A 194 42.68 -15.37 -18.09
CA ASP A 194 42.65 -16.48 -19.05
C ASP A 194 41.37 -16.50 -19.91
N ALA A 195 40.24 -16.14 -19.36
CA ALA A 195 38.97 -16.05 -20.08
C ALA A 195 39.02 -15.04 -21.24
N LYS A 196 39.70 -13.90 -21.04
CA LYS A 196 39.92 -12.88 -22.08
C LYS A 196 40.79 -13.41 -23.21
N ARG A 197 41.86 -14.15 -22.88
CA ARG A 197 42.77 -14.78 -23.86
C ARG A 197 42.09 -15.83 -24.71
N ASP A 198 41.19 -16.62 -24.10
CA ASP A 198 40.47 -17.67 -24.81
C ASP A 198 39.34 -17.13 -25.68
N GLY A 199 39.08 -15.81 -25.68
CA GLY A 199 37.95 -15.16 -26.37
C GLY A 199 36.59 -15.59 -25.84
N LYS A 200 36.54 -16.23 -24.69
CA LYS A 200 35.35 -16.75 -24.03
C LYS A 200 35.27 -16.20 -22.62
N LEU A 201 34.07 -15.76 -22.22
CA LEU A 201 33.73 -15.49 -20.86
C LEU A 201 34.58 -14.39 -20.14
N GLY A 202 33.89 -13.54 -19.46
CA GLY A 202 34.44 -12.46 -18.65
C GLY A 202 33.30 -11.86 -17.83
N PRO A 203 33.51 -10.76 -17.11
CA PRO A 203 32.50 -10.11 -16.27
C PRO A 203 31.16 -9.83 -16.96
N ALA A 204 31.18 -9.59 -18.30
CA ALA A 204 29.99 -9.25 -19.10
C ALA A 204 29.09 -10.44 -19.49
N TYR A 205 29.54 -11.68 -19.29
CA TYR A 205 28.88 -12.86 -19.90
C TYR A 205 28.17 -13.76 -18.87
N GLU A 206 27.65 -13.21 -17.82
CA GLU A 206 26.99 -13.98 -16.72
C GLU A 206 27.89 -15.10 -16.14
N ASP A 207 29.22 -14.92 -16.29
CA ASP A 207 30.19 -15.86 -15.78
C ASP A 207 30.22 -15.85 -14.26
N THR A 208 29.65 -16.88 -13.66
CA THR A 208 29.50 -17.03 -12.20
C THR A 208 30.83 -17.05 -11.44
N ARG A 209 31.97 -17.21 -12.15
CA ARG A 209 33.30 -17.11 -11.54
C ARG A 209 33.70 -15.69 -11.21
N TYR A 210 33.04 -14.66 -11.77
CA TYR A 210 33.30 -13.26 -11.48
C TYR A 210 32.18 -12.69 -10.62
N THR A 211 32.58 -12.00 -9.54
CA THR A 211 31.62 -11.25 -8.70
C THR A 211 32.03 -9.78 -8.66
N GLU A 212 31.17 -8.90 -9.15
CA GLU A 212 31.33 -7.46 -8.98
C GLU A 212 31.33 -7.12 -7.49
N LEU A 213 32.39 -6.46 -7.04
CA LEU A 213 32.54 -5.97 -5.66
C LEU A 213 32.16 -4.51 -5.54
N TRP A 214 32.60 -3.69 -6.53
CA TRP A 214 32.51 -2.25 -6.43
C TRP A 214 32.37 -1.61 -7.82
N ASN A 215 31.41 -0.71 -7.95
CA ASN A 215 31.24 0.12 -9.15
C ASN A 215 31.70 1.55 -8.84
N LEU A 216 32.65 2.08 -9.61
CA LEU A 216 33.15 3.45 -9.55
C LEU A 216 32.54 4.25 -10.72
N VAL A 217 31.53 5.05 -10.44
CA VAL A 217 30.84 5.83 -11.48
C VAL A 217 31.45 7.22 -11.59
N PHE A 218 31.85 7.58 -12.80
CA PHE A 218 32.43 8.87 -13.15
C PHE A 218 31.34 9.77 -13.71
N MET A 219 30.62 10.45 -12.83
CA MET A 219 29.52 11.33 -13.16
C MET A 219 30.01 12.52 -13.97
N GLN A 220 29.76 12.51 -15.26
CA GLN A 220 30.22 13.55 -16.21
C GLN A 220 29.06 14.20 -16.94
N TYR A 221 27.91 13.55 -17.03
CA TYR A 221 26.80 13.98 -17.87
C TYR A 221 25.46 13.99 -17.11
N GLU A 222 24.55 14.80 -17.61
CA GLU A 222 23.11 14.73 -17.33
C GLU A 222 22.41 14.23 -18.60
N LYS A 223 21.64 13.16 -18.49
CA LYS A 223 20.78 12.63 -19.57
C LYS A 223 19.46 13.36 -19.56
N LEU A 224 19.13 14.02 -20.66
CA LEU A 224 17.91 14.78 -20.87
C LEU A 224 16.74 13.87 -21.35
N PRO A 225 15.47 14.34 -21.30
CA PRO A 225 14.31 13.55 -21.75
C PRO A 225 14.36 13.11 -23.23
N ASP A 226 15.10 13.81 -24.08
CA ASP A 226 15.32 13.47 -25.49
C ASP A 226 16.44 12.44 -25.70
N GLY A 227 17.07 11.98 -24.61
CA GLY A 227 18.19 11.04 -24.63
C GLY A 227 19.55 11.66 -24.84
N SER A 228 19.64 12.98 -25.09
CA SER A 228 20.92 13.67 -25.25
C SER A 228 21.69 13.78 -23.92
N LEU A 229 23.05 13.80 -24.04
CA LEU A 229 23.96 13.95 -22.91
C LEU A 229 24.50 15.38 -22.86
N VAL A 230 24.30 16.05 -21.73
CA VAL A 230 24.88 17.38 -21.44
C VAL A 230 25.90 17.24 -20.34
N SER A 231 27.07 17.90 -20.47
CA SER A 231 28.11 17.85 -19.43
C SER A 231 27.62 18.46 -18.14
N LEU A 232 27.87 17.76 -17.01
CA LEU A 232 27.63 18.32 -15.67
C LEU A 232 28.50 19.55 -15.41
N PRO A 233 28.07 20.50 -14.58
CA PRO A 233 28.86 21.68 -14.22
C PRO A 233 30.25 21.35 -13.67
N ARG A 234 30.37 20.21 -13.00
CA ARG A 234 31.63 19.67 -12.45
C ARG A 234 31.63 18.16 -12.50
N PRO A 235 32.70 17.53 -13.04
CA PRO A 235 32.85 16.07 -12.93
C PRO A 235 32.85 15.63 -11.47
N SER A 236 32.13 14.58 -11.19
CA SER A 236 31.84 14.12 -9.84
C SER A 236 32.04 12.61 -9.71
N ILE A 237 32.16 12.10 -8.51
CA ILE A 237 32.31 10.67 -8.23
C ILE A 237 31.10 10.17 -7.45
N ASP A 238 30.52 9.10 -7.94
CA ASP A 238 29.59 8.23 -7.23
C ASP A 238 30.17 6.82 -7.20
N THR A 239 30.14 6.15 -6.05
CA THR A 239 30.57 4.75 -6.00
C THR A 239 29.58 3.89 -5.23
N GLY A 240 29.53 2.60 -5.58
CA GLY A 240 28.68 1.62 -4.89
C GLY A 240 29.33 0.25 -4.77
N ALA A 241 29.69 -0.14 -3.54
CA ALA A 241 30.13 -1.50 -3.22
C ALA A 241 29.07 -2.24 -2.41
N GLY A 242 28.76 -3.48 -2.78
CA GLY A 242 27.80 -4.30 -2.04
C GLY A 242 28.42 -4.83 -0.75
N LEU A 243 27.89 -4.44 0.41
CA LEU A 243 28.38 -4.92 1.70
C LEU A 243 28.29 -6.45 1.79
N GLU A 244 27.16 -7.04 1.36
CA GLU A 244 26.93 -8.48 1.37
C GLU A 244 27.95 -9.25 0.54
N ARG A 245 28.33 -8.69 -0.63
CA ARG A 245 29.35 -9.27 -1.52
C ARG A 245 30.73 -9.20 -0.89
N LEU A 246 31.10 -8.04 -0.33
CA LEU A 246 32.38 -7.90 0.39
C LEU A 246 32.44 -8.82 1.61
N ALA A 247 31.34 -8.93 2.37
CA ALA A 247 31.27 -9.84 3.52
C ALA A 247 31.45 -11.30 3.08
N ALA A 248 30.83 -11.74 1.98
CA ALA A 248 30.98 -13.09 1.46
C ALA A 248 32.45 -13.41 1.10
N VAL A 249 33.15 -12.46 0.44
CA VAL A 249 34.57 -12.59 0.12
C VAL A 249 35.44 -12.63 1.39
N MET A 250 35.19 -11.70 2.31
CA MET A 250 35.99 -11.60 3.55
C MET A 250 35.76 -12.76 4.49
N GLU A 251 34.54 -13.27 4.60
CA GLU A 251 34.23 -14.46 5.40
C GLU A 251 34.63 -15.77 4.68
N GLY A 252 34.96 -15.69 3.40
CA GLY A 252 35.41 -16.83 2.57
C GLY A 252 34.29 -17.80 2.25
N VAL A 253 33.06 -17.29 2.08
CA VAL A 253 31.88 -18.06 1.73
C VAL A 253 31.45 -17.80 0.29
N GLY A 254 30.89 -18.81 -0.38
CA GLY A 254 30.53 -18.72 -1.80
C GLY A 254 29.18 -18.07 -2.05
N SER A 255 28.46 -17.65 -1.01
CA SER A 255 27.12 -17.09 -1.12
C SER A 255 26.89 -15.99 -0.06
N ASN A 256 26.25 -14.91 -0.44
CA ASN A 256 25.85 -13.85 0.50
C ASN A 256 24.94 -14.38 1.62
N TYR A 257 24.14 -15.43 1.33
CA TYR A 257 23.24 -16.08 2.30
C TYR A 257 23.97 -16.90 3.39
N ARG A 258 25.28 -17.13 3.18
CA ARG A 258 26.16 -17.82 4.16
C ARG A 258 27.05 -16.87 4.95
N THR A 259 26.80 -15.56 4.82
CA THR A 259 27.50 -14.54 5.59
C THR A 259 26.92 -14.40 7.00
N SER A 260 27.67 -13.77 7.88
CA SER A 260 27.20 -13.40 9.23
C SER A 260 25.94 -12.51 9.24
N LEU A 261 25.60 -11.86 8.12
CA LEU A 261 24.41 -11.05 7.95
C LEU A 261 23.14 -11.88 7.78
N LEU A 262 23.17 -12.94 6.99
CA LEU A 262 21.97 -13.65 6.54
C LEU A 262 21.86 -15.08 7.10
N THR A 263 22.98 -15.73 7.41
CA THR A 263 22.97 -17.08 8.02
C THR A 263 22.07 -17.17 9.25
N PRO A 264 22.08 -16.21 10.21
CA PRO A 264 21.22 -16.31 11.40
C PRO A 264 19.72 -16.33 11.07
N LEU A 265 19.31 -15.61 10.01
CA LEU A 265 17.92 -15.54 9.53
C LEU A 265 17.53 -16.83 8.80
N VAL A 266 18.41 -17.33 7.92
CA VAL A 266 18.23 -18.60 7.20
C VAL A 266 18.12 -19.77 8.19
N ASP A 267 19.02 -19.83 9.19
CA ASP A 267 19.03 -20.89 10.20
C ASP A 267 17.81 -20.83 11.11
N LEU A 268 17.31 -19.62 11.44
CA LEU A 268 16.07 -19.49 12.20
C LEU A 268 14.88 -20.02 11.39
N ALA A 269 14.77 -19.66 10.11
CA ALA A 269 13.71 -20.15 9.23
C ALA A 269 13.73 -21.68 9.12
N LYS A 270 14.90 -22.27 8.97
CA LYS A 270 15.12 -23.72 8.96
C LYS A 270 14.70 -24.36 10.28
N ARG A 271 15.11 -23.83 11.43
CA ARG A 271 14.72 -24.35 12.77
C ARG A 271 13.21 -24.32 12.98
N LEU A 272 12.54 -23.24 12.57
CA LEU A 272 11.07 -23.11 12.69
C LEU A 272 10.34 -24.11 11.83
N ALA A 273 10.88 -24.47 10.67
CA ALA A 273 10.34 -25.52 9.80
C ALA A 273 10.44 -26.94 10.40
N GLY A 274 11.22 -27.12 11.46
CA GLY A 274 11.34 -28.43 12.14
C GLY A 274 11.96 -29.52 11.28
N ALA A 275 12.55 -29.17 10.16
CA ALA A 275 13.06 -30.12 9.19
C ALA A 275 14.43 -30.63 9.60
N ALA A 276 14.58 -31.93 9.56
CA ALA A 276 15.86 -32.54 9.22
C ALA A 276 16.22 -32.03 7.81
N MET A 277 17.14 -31.07 7.75
CA MET A 277 17.34 -30.16 6.60
C MET A 277 17.86 -30.81 5.34
N ASP A 278 18.23 -32.07 5.42
CA ASP A 278 18.75 -32.87 4.32
C ASP A 278 17.64 -33.52 3.47
N ASP A 279 16.39 -33.55 3.97
CA ASP A 279 15.27 -34.27 3.33
C ASP A 279 14.28 -33.39 2.55
N LEU A 280 14.40 -32.04 2.60
CA LEU A 280 13.53 -31.15 1.86
C LEU A 280 14.02 -31.05 0.41
N GLY A 281 13.45 -31.80 -0.49
CA GLY A 281 13.74 -31.77 -1.93
C GLY A 281 13.58 -30.41 -2.64
N ALA A 282 13.29 -29.36 -1.87
CA ALA A 282 13.12 -27.98 -2.33
C ALA A 282 14.42 -27.13 -2.27
N GLY A 283 15.55 -27.67 -1.77
CA GLY A 283 16.82 -26.93 -1.64
C GLY A 283 16.75 -25.75 -0.63
N GLU A 284 17.80 -24.92 -0.58
CA GLU A 284 17.90 -23.78 0.35
C GLU A 284 17.08 -22.54 -0.09
N SER A 285 16.63 -22.49 -1.35
CA SER A 285 16.00 -21.32 -1.95
C SER A 285 14.81 -20.76 -1.14
N PRO A 286 13.86 -21.58 -0.62
CA PRO A 286 12.77 -21.05 0.21
C PRO A 286 13.24 -20.31 1.45
N PHE A 287 14.25 -20.83 2.14
CA PHE A 287 14.79 -20.22 3.37
C PHE A 287 15.57 -18.96 3.08
N ARG A 288 16.26 -18.89 1.94
CA ARG A 288 16.95 -17.70 1.45
C ARG A 288 15.93 -16.59 1.12
N VAL A 289 14.82 -16.93 0.45
CA VAL A 289 13.73 -15.97 0.18
C VAL A 289 13.12 -15.45 1.48
N ILE A 290 12.83 -16.33 2.45
CA ILE A 290 12.26 -15.93 3.74
C ILE A 290 13.21 -14.96 4.47
N ALA A 291 14.49 -15.27 4.54
CA ALA A 291 15.50 -14.44 5.22
C ALA A 291 15.64 -13.05 4.58
N ASP A 292 15.79 -13.00 3.26
CA ASP A 292 15.91 -11.75 2.50
C ASP A 292 14.66 -10.88 2.66
N HIS A 293 13.48 -11.47 2.49
CA HIS A 293 12.21 -10.76 2.55
C HIS A 293 11.85 -10.31 3.97
N ALA A 294 12.28 -11.03 5.01
CA ALA A 294 12.12 -10.58 6.39
C ALA A 294 12.95 -9.33 6.65
N ARG A 295 14.21 -9.28 6.14
CA ARG A 295 15.06 -8.11 6.24
C ARG A 295 14.42 -6.91 5.53
N ALA A 296 14.00 -7.06 4.28
CA ALA A 296 13.32 -6.02 3.52
C ALA A 296 12.04 -5.53 4.23
N THR A 297 11.22 -6.46 4.75
CA THR A 297 9.97 -6.15 5.45
C THR A 297 10.21 -5.32 6.72
N ALA A 298 11.14 -5.74 7.58
CA ALA A 298 11.44 -5.03 8.83
C ALA A 298 11.91 -3.59 8.56
N PHE A 299 12.82 -3.39 7.60
CA PHE A 299 13.31 -2.06 7.25
C PHE A 299 12.24 -1.18 6.59
N LEU A 300 11.41 -1.71 5.70
CA LEU A 300 10.32 -0.95 5.07
C LEU A 300 9.29 -0.49 6.11
N ILE A 301 8.89 -1.36 7.05
CA ILE A 301 7.97 -0.98 8.13
C ILE A 301 8.62 0.05 9.05
N ALA A 302 9.91 -0.09 9.37
CA ALA A 302 10.64 0.89 10.16
C ALA A 302 10.69 2.26 9.47
N ASP A 303 10.79 2.30 8.15
CA ASP A 303 10.73 3.54 7.34
C ASP A 303 9.29 3.99 7.04
N GLY A 304 8.27 3.36 7.68
CA GLY A 304 6.88 3.80 7.66
C GLY A 304 6.07 3.34 6.46
N VAL A 305 6.53 2.33 5.71
CA VAL A 305 5.71 1.66 4.68
C VAL A 305 4.88 0.57 5.34
N PHE A 306 3.58 0.52 5.01
CA PHE A 306 2.65 -0.52 5.49
C PHE A 306 2.06 -1.28 4.31
N PRO A 307 1.76 -2.58 4.44
CA PRO A 307 1.25 -3.39 3.34
C PRO A 307 -0.14 -2.93 2.89
N ASP A 308 -0.31 -2.68 1.57
CA ASP A 308 -1.59 -2.28 0.98
C ASP A 308 -1.70 -2.75 -0.49
N LYS A 309 -2.72 -2.27 -1.23
CA LYS A 309 -3.07 -2.70 -2.60
C LYS A 309 -2.34 -1.94 -3.71
N THR A 310 -1.70 -0.80 -3.42
CA THR A 310 -1.13 0.08 -4.46
C THR A 310 0.25 0.63 -4.08
N GLY A 311 1.04 1.03 -5.08
CA GLY A 311 2.30 1.75 -4.92
C GLY A 311 3.34 1.00 -4.08
N ARG A 312 4.10 1.74 -3.27
CA ARG A 312 5.14 1.20 -2.36
C ARG A 312 4.58 0.16 -1.38
N SER A 313 3.39 0.39 -0.89
CA SER A 313 2.66 -0.48 0.05
C SER A 313 2.33 -1.84 -0.57
N TYR A 314 2.02 -1.88 -1.87
CA TYR A 314 1.82 -3.12 -2.60
C TYR A 314 3.12 -3.93 -2.73
N VAL A 315 4.25 -3.27 -3.00
CA VAL A 315 5.55 -3.94 -3.08
C VAL A 315 5.91 -4.61 -1.76
N LEU A 316 5.73 -3.92 -0.63
CA LEU A 316 5.93 -4.53 0.69
C LEU A 316 5.01 -5.74 0.88
N ARG A 317 3.73 -5.58 0.57
CA ARG A 317 2.73 -6.66 0.69
C ARG A 317 3.10 -7.88 -0.18
N ARG A 318 3.58 -7.65 -1.38
CA ARG A 318 4.08 -8.68 -2.31
C ARG A 318 5.26 -9.45 -1.71
N ILE A 319 6.26 -8.74 -1.17
CA ILE A 319 7.44 -9.32 -0.51
C ILE A 319 7.02 -10.19 0.67
N MET A 320 6.15 -9.69 1.55
CA MET A 320 5.66 -10.43 2.71
C MET A 320 4.92 -11.72 2.30
N ARG A 321 3.99 -11.62 1.34
CA ARG A 321 3.19 -12.77 0.87
C ARG A 321 4.04 -13.81 0.17
N ARG A 322 5.07 -13.38 -0.55
CA ARG A 322 6.03 -14.29 -1.17
C ARG A 322 6.78 -15.10 -0.11
N ALA A 323 7.30 -14.46 0.94
CA ALA A 323 7.95 -15.16 2.06
C ALA A 323 7.01 -16.14 2.77
N ILE A 324 5.76 -15.74 3.04
CA ILE A 324 4.75 -16.58 3.72
C ILE A 324 4.41 -17.80 2.85
N ARG A 325 4.29 -17.63 1.53
CA ARG A 325 4.08 -18.77 0.62
C ARG A 325 5.25 -19.75 0.65
N TYR A 326 6.49 -19.25 0.57
CA TYR A 326 7.66 -20.13 0.63
C TYR A 326 7.75 -20.86 1.98
N GLY A 327 7.36 -20.19 3.08
CA GLY A 327 7.23 -20.83 4.37
C GLY A 327 6.19 -21.96 4.38
N ASN A 328 5.03 -21.74 3.75
CA ASN A 328 4.01 -22.78 3.62
C ASN A 328 4.53 -23.99 2.82
N ASN A 329 5.34 -23.76 1.77
CA ASN A 329 5.93 -24.82 0.96
C ASN A 329 6.93 -25.70 1.73
N VAL A 330 7.54 -25.16 2.80
CA VAL A 330 8.48 -25.91 3.67
C VAL A 330 7.84 -26.32 5.01
N GLY A 331 6.51 -26.36 5.07
CA GLY A 331 5.76 -26.89 6.22
C GLY A 331 5.54 -25.92 7.38
N LEU A 332 5.80 -24.62 7.21
CA LEU A 332 5.49 -23.59 8.21
C LEU A 332 4.01 -23.20 8.16
N GLU A 333 3.14 -24.05 8.75
CA GLU A 333 1.69 -23.87 8.74
C GLU A 333 1.18 -22.80 9.70
N LYS A 334 1.93 -22.49 10.76
CA LYS A 334 1.61 -21.45 11.75
C LYS A 334 2.26 -20.11 11.35
N ALA A 335 1.78 -19.01 11.93
CA ALA A 335 2.40 -17.71 11.75
C ALA A 335 3.85 -17.72 12.29
N PHE A 336 4.81 -17.43 11.44
CA PHE A 336 6.26 -17.52 11.73
C PHE A 336 7.01 -16.27 11.30
N PHE A 337 6.50 -15.54 10.30
CA PHE A 337 7.30 -14.51 9.61
C PHE A 337 7.69 -13.35 10.53
N HIS A 338 6.83 -13.04 11.52
CA HIS A 338 7.14 -12.04 12.55
C HIS A 338 8.36 -12.44 13.43
N GLU A 339 8.62 -13.75 13.65
CA GLU A 339 9.78 -14.22 14.41
C GLU A 339 11.08 -13.96 13.65
N ILE A 340 11.07 -14.16 12.32
CA ILE A 340 12.23 -13.86 11.48
C ILE A 340 12.44 -12.33 11.40
N CYS A 341 11.38 -11.52 11.28
CA CYS A 341 11.48 -10.05 11.31
C CYS A 341 12.02 -9.55 12.66
N ARG A 342 11.67 -10.19 13.80
CA ARG A 342 12.23 -9.86 15.10
C ARG A 342 13.72 -10.17 15.15
N LYS A 343 14.16 -11.27 14.57
CA LYS A 343 15.58 -11.60 14.46
C LYS A 343 16.35 -10.54 13.64
N VAL A 344 15.73 -9.97 12.60
CA VAL A 344 16.32 -8.82 11.89
C VAL A 344 16.50 -7.63 12.83
N VAL A 345 15.52 -7.32 13.69
CA VAL A 345 15.67 -6.23 14.68
C VAL A 345 16.83 -6.50 15.64
N GLU A 346 16.97 -7.74 16.10
CA GLU A 346 18.08 -8.14 16.98
C GLU A 346 19.45 -7.99 16.31
N ASP A 347 19.60 -8.46 15.06
CA ASP A 347 20.89 -8.54 14.38
C ASP A 347 21.33 -7.19 13.77
N PHE A 348 20.35 -6.34 13.37
CA PHE A 348 20.64 -5.08 12.68
C PHE A 348 20.33 -3.83 13.53
N GLY A 349 19.69 -3.98 14.69
CA GLY A 349 19.23 -2.86 15.52
C GLY A 349 20.36 -1.97 16.05
N GLU A 350 21.55 -2.52 16.31
CA GLU A 350 22.72 -1.71 16.71
C GLU A 350 23.14 -0.73 15.60
N ALA A 351 23.18 -1.21 14.35
CA ALA A 351 23.51 -0.37 13.20
C ALA A 351 22.36 0.55 12.77
N TYR A 352 21.12 0.18 13.08
CA TYR A 352 19.90 0.86 12.66
C TYR A 352 18.89 0.96 13.81
N PRO A 353 19.07 1.91 14.75
CA PRO A 353 18.26 2.05 15.97
C PRO A 353 16.75 2.15 15.75
N GLN A 354 16.32 2.71 14.59
CA GLN A 354 14.90 2.78 14.23
C GLN A 354 14.20 1.41 14.16
N LEU A 355 14.93 0.33 13.94
CA LEU A 355 14.37 -1.03 14.00
C LEU A 355 13.93 -1.37 15.42
N ILE A 356 14.76 -1.03 16.42
CA ILE A 356 14.46 -1.25 17.86
C ILE A 356 13.28 -0.38 18.27
N GLU A 357 13.28 0.89 17.89
CA GLU A 357 12.21 1.84 18.22
C GLU A 357 10.84 1.39 17.69
N ARG A 358 10.84 0.70 16.54
CA ARG A 358 9.62 0.26 15.86
C ARG A 358 9.35 -1.24 15.93
N GLN A 359 10.04 -1.97 16.77
CA GLN A 359 9.90 -3.43 16.91
C GLN A 359 8.44 -3.86 17.14
N GLY A 360 7.72 -3.19 18.05
CA GLY A 360 6.32 -3.51 18.32
C GLY A 360 5.42 -3.32 17.10
N THR A 361 5.67 -2.26 16.30
CA THR A 361 4.93 -2.01 15.05
C THR A 361 5.25 -3.06 13.99
N ILE A 362 6.53 -3.45 13.85
CA ILE A 362 6.96 -4.50 12.92
C ILE A 362 6.26 -5.81 13.27
N ASP A 363 6.32 -6.25 14.52
CA ASP A 363 5.68 -7.48 14.98
C ASP A 363 4.16 -7.50 14.70
N GLU A 364 3.46 -6.40 15.02
CA GLU A 364 2.01 -6.31 14.87
C GLU A 364 1.59 -6.31 13.40
N VAL A 365 2.22 -5.48 12.57
CA VAL A 365 1.92 -5.36 11.13
C VAL A 365 2.16 -6.68 10.42
N VAL A 366 3.29 -7.33 10.70
CA VAL A 366 3.64 -8.62 10.08
C VAL A 366 2.64 -9.70 10.46
N ARG A 367 2.26 -9.82 11.74
CA ARG A 367 1.26 -10.80 12.20
C ARG A 367 -0.10 -10.59 11.53
N ILE A 368 -0.58 -9.35 11.46
CA ILE A 368 -1.87 -9.03 10.86
C ILE A 368 -1.90 -9.40 9.38
N GLU A 369 -0.86 -9.03 8.60
CA GLU A 369 -0.79 -9.37 7.17
C GLU A 369 -0.63 -10.89 6.95
N GLU A 370 0.21 -11.56 7.75
CA GLU A 370 0.40 -12.99 7.66
C GLU A 370 -0.90 -13.74 7.97
N ASP A 371 -1.61 -13.41 9.06
CA ASP A 371 -2.87 -14.04 9.43
C ASP A 371 -3.95 -13.79 8.35
N ALA A 372 -4.01 -12.57 7.81
CA ALA A 372 -4.94 -12.23 6.74
C ALA A 372 -4.67 -13.03 5.46
N PHE A 373 -3.40 -13.14 5.06
CA PHE A 373 -3.02 -13.89 3.86
C PHE A 373 -3.21 -15.38 4.03
N ARG A 374 -2.88 -15.97 5.18
CA ARG A 374 -3.09 -17.41 5.46
C ARG A 374 -4.56 -17.80 5.36
N ARG A 375 -5.50 -16.96 5.82
CA ARG A 375 -6.95 -17.21 5.64
C ARG A 375 -7.37 -17.31 4.17
N THR A 376 -6.72 -16.59 3.28
CA THR A 376 -7.04 -16.58 1.83
C THR A 376 -6.16 -17.52 1.02
N LEU A 377 -4.94 -17.81 1.47
CA LEU A 377 -3.94 -18.64 0.78
C LEU A 377 -4.49 -20.03 0.44
N SER A 378 -5.06 -20.75 1.42
CA SER A 378 -5.60 -22.10 1.21
C SER A 378 -6.74 -22.12 0.18
N ARG A 379 -7.62 -21.08 0.18
CA ARG A 379 -8.70 -20.97 -0.80
C ARG A 379 -8.19 -20.60 -2.18
N GLY A 380 -7.21 -19.68 -2.23
CA GLY A 380 -6.56 -19.25 -3.48
C GLY A 380 -5.81 -20.40 -4.16
N LEU A 381 -5.05 -21.19 -3.41
CA LEU A 381 -4.37 -22.39 -3.94
C LEU A 381 -5.36 -23.40 -4.50
N LYS A 382 -6.44 -23.73 -3.77
CA LYS A 382 -7.51 -24.63 -4.28
C LYS A 382 -8.16 -24.10 -5.56
N ARG A 383 -8.40 -22.79 -5.65
CA ARG A 383 -8.97 -22.17 -6.84
C ARG A 383 -8.00 -22.21 -8.02
N LEU A 384 -6.70 -21.99 -7.77
CA LEU A 384 -5.64 -22.08 -8.77
C LEU A 384 -5.49 -23.54 -9.28
N GLU A 385 -5.45 -24.50 -8.36
CA GLU A 385 -5.38 -25.92 -8.70
C GLU A 385 -6.58 -26.39 -9.53
N ALA A 386 -7.80 -25.98 -9.16
CA ALA A 386 -9.00 -26.26 -9.94
C ALA A 386 -8.89 -25.66 -11.35
N ALA A 387 -8.45 -24.39 -11.46
CA ALA A 387 -8.28 -23.74 -12.76
C ALA A 387 -7.19 -24.41 -13.62
N LEU A 388 -6.10 -24.89 -13.01
CA LEU A 388 -5.04 -25.64 -13.70
C LEU A 388 -5.54 -27.04 -14.17
N THR A 389 -6.45 -27.65 -13.42
CA THR A 389 -7.03 -28.95 -13.79
C THR A 389 -8.04 -28.83 -14.93
N ASP A 390 -8.77 -27.71 -14.97
CA ASP A 390 -9.80 -27.43 -15.98
C ASP A 390 -9.20 -26.92 -17.32
N LEU A 391 -7.89 -26.62 -17.36
CA LEU A 391 -7.22 -26.16 -18.58
C LEU A 391 -7.03 -27.32 -19.58
N ASP A 392 -7.34 -27.03 -20.85
CA ASP A 392 -7.00 -27.90 -21.96
C ASP A 392 -5.47 -28.08 -22.02
N PRO A 393 -4.93 -29.32 -22.04
CA PRO A 393 -3.49 -29.57 -22.13
C PRO A 393 -2.79 -28.91 -23.32
N GLN A 394 -3.55 -28.45 -24.34
CA GLN A 394 -3.02 -27.73 -25.50
C GLN A 394 -2.85 -26.22 -25.26
N HIS A 395 -3.35 -25.66 -24.16
CA HIS A 395 -3.18 -24.24 -23.82
C HIS A 395 -1.81 -24.01 -23.18
N ALA A 396 -0.97 -23.23 -23.84
CA ALA A 396 0.35 -22.84 -23.33
C ALA A 396 0.28 -21.66 -22.32
N SER A 397 -0.86 -20.98 -22.21
CA SER A 397 -1.02 -19.76 -21.39
C SER A 397 -2.15 -19.92 -20.36
N PHE A 398 -1.90 -19.47 -19.13
CA PHE A 398 -2.88 -19.42 -18.05
C PHE A 398 -3.84 -18.23 -18.25
N PRO A 399 -5.17 -18.39 -18.04
CA PRO A 399 -6.12 -17.30 -18.30
C PRO A 399 -5.93 -16.07 -17.41
N ALA A 400 -5.71 -14.91 -18.01
CA ALA A 400 -5.51 -13.65 -17.32
C ALA A 400 -6.69 -13.26 -16.39
N ALA A 401 -7.92 -13.57 -16.80
CA ALA A 401 -9.12 -13.31 -15.98
C ALA A 401 -9.15 -14.12 -14.67
N VAL A 402 -8.60 -15.34 -14.67
CA VAL A 402 -8.48 -16.16 -13.45
C VAL A 402 -7.39 -15.65 -12.54
N ALA A 403 -6.25 -15.21 -13.11
CA ALA A 403 -5.17 -14.58 -12.35
C ALA A 403 -5.63 -13.26 -11.71
N ALA A 404 -6.43 -12.45 -12.43
CA ALA A 404 -7.05 -11.24 -11.89
C ALA A 404 -8.05 -11.55 -10.76
N ASP A 405 -8.83 -12.63 -10.86
CA ASP A 405 -9.73 -13.09 -9.80
C ASP A 405 -8.96 -13.53 -8.53
N LEU A 406 -7.86 -14.26 -8.72
CA LEU A 406 -6.96 -14.66 -7.64
C LEU A 406 -6.36 -13.44 -6.93
N TYR A 407 -6.01 -12.39 -7.68
CA TYR A 407 -5.49 -11.15 -7.14
C TYR A 407 -6.54 -10.37 -6.33
N ASP A 408 -7.70 -10.07 -6.92
CA ASP A 408 -8.73 -9.23 -6.31
C ASP A 408 -9.45 -9.93 -5.15
N THR A 409 -9.87 -11.19 -5.34
CA THR A 409 -10.73 -11.91 -4.40
C THR A 409 -9.91 -12.57 -3.28
N TYR A 410 -8.77 -13.17 -3.63
CA TYR A 410 -7.95 -13.93 -2.70
C TYR A 410 -6.68 -13.20 -2.27
N GLY A 411 -6.39 -12.05 -2.88
CA GLY A 411 -5.19 -11.28 -2.60
C GLY A 411 -3.90 -12.04 -2.96
N PHE A 412 -3.97 -12.91 -3.96
CA PHE A 412 -2.82 -13.64 -4.48
C PHE A 412 -1.99 -12.70 -5.36
N PRO A 413 -0.72 -12.43 -5.05
CA PRO A 413 0.12 -11.61 -5.91
C PRO A 413 0.26 -12.22 -7.30
N VAL A 414 0.26 -11.39 -8.35
CA VAL A 414 0.32 -11.85 -9.76
C VAL A 414 1.60 -12.65 -10.02
N ASP A 415 2.75 -12.20 -9.48
CA ASP A 415 4.03 -12.90 -9.58
C ASP A 415 4.02 -14.28 -8.91
N VAL A 416 3.34 -14.41 -7.75
CA VAL A 416 3.16 -15.70 -7.08
C VAL A 416 2.32 -16.64 -7.94
N THR A 417 1.28 -16.14 -8.59
CA THR A 417 0.50 -16.89 -9.57
C THR A 417 1.38 -17.30 -10.76
N GLY A 418 2.16 -16.36 -11.30
CA GLY A 418 3.09 -16.59 -12.41
C GLY A 418 4.14 -17.66 -12.11
N ILE A 419 4.75 -17.66 -10.92
CA ILE A 419 5.70 -18.69 -10.49
C ILE A 419 5.04 -20.06 -10.47
N ILE A 420 3.85 -20.20 -9.86
CA ILE A 420 3.15 -21.50 -9.77
C ILE A 420 2.77 -22.01 -11.17
N VAL A 421 2.30 -21.11 -12.02
CA VAL A 421 1.91 -21.40 -13.40
C VAL A 421 3.13 -21.87 -14.20
N LYS A 422 4.28 -21.19 -14.05
CA LYS A 422 5.54 -21.55 -14.68
C LYS A 422 6.10 -22.90 -14.19
N GLU A 423 5.98 -23.20 -12.90
CA GLU A 423 6.33 -24.53 -12.33
C GLU A 423 5.52 -25.67 -12.98
N LYS A 424 4.34 -25.36 -13.54
CA LYS A 424 3.48 -26.30 -14.29
C LYS A 424 3.72 -26.28 -15.81
N GLY A 425 4.73 -25.56 -16.28
CA GLY A 425 5.08 -25.50 -17.71
C GLY A 425 4.21 -24.54 -18.54
N LEU A 426 3.42 -23.67 -17.89
CA LEU A 426 2.53 -22.70 -18.54
C LEU A 426 3.15 -21.30 -18.49
N THR A 427 2.66 -20.39 -19.34
CA THR A 427 3.02 -18.97 -19.33
C THR A 427 1.88 -18.13 -18.73
N LEU A 428 2.21 -16.97 -18.16
CA LEU A 428 1.23 -15.97 -17.71
C LEU A 428 1.55 -14.65 -18.40
N ASP A 429 0.54 -14.10 -19.10
CA ASP A 429 0.62 -12.74 -19.68
C ASP A 429 0.29 -11.71 -18.58
N GLU A 430 1.32 -11.12 -18.01
CA GLU A 430 1.18 -10.16 -16.90
C GLU A 430 0.49 -8.86 -17.36
N GLU A 431 0.69 -8.41 -18.60
CA GLU A 431 0.04 -7.22 -19.14
C GLU A 431 -1.46 -7.42 -19.30
N ALA A 432 -1.86 -8.59 -19.79
CA ALA A 432 -3.27 -8.98 -19.87
C ALA A 432 -3.92 -9.10 -18.48
N VAL A 433 -3.19 -9.61 -17.48
CA VAL A 433 -3.67 -9.68 -16.07
C VAL A 433 -3.88 -8.28 -15.51
N GLU A 434 -2.92 -7.37 -15.68
CA GLU A 434 -3.06 -5.99 -15.22
C GLU A 434 -4.22 -5.26 -15.91
N ALA A 435 -4.44 -5.49 -17.21
CA ALA A 435 -5.58 -4.95 -17.92
C ALA A 435 -6.91 -5.48 -17.35
N ALA A 436 -6.99 -6.78 -17.04
CA ALA A 436 -8.16 -7.40 -16.44
C ALA A 436 -8.43 -6.87 -15.01
N ILE A 437 -7.38 -6.62 -14.22
CA ILE A 437 -7.49 -6.00 -12.89
C ILE A 437 -8.05 -4.58 -13.00
N ARG A 438 -7.48 -3.76 -13.90
CA ARG A 438 -7.96 -2.39 -14.14
C ARG A 438 -9.43 -2.37 -14.57
N GLN A 439 -9.84 -3.26 -15.45
CA GLN A 439 -11.23 -3.35 -15.93
C GLN A 439 -12.21 -3.66 -14.80
N ARG A 440 -11.87 -4.58 -13.88
CA ARG A 440 -12.69 -4.92 -12.70
C ARG A 440 -12.81 -3.75 -11.73
N GLN A 441 -11.70 -3.06 -11.43
CA GLN A 441 -11.68 -1.90 -10.56
C GLN A 441 -12.54 -0.73 -11.06
N HIS A 442 -12.68 -0.58 -12.38
CA HIS A 442 -13.60 0.38 -12.99
C HIS A 442 -15.08 -0.03 -12.90
N GLN A 443 -15.39 -1.34 -12.89
CA GLN A 443 -16.76 -1.85 -12.80
C GLN A 443 -17.34 -1.78 -11.37
N ASP A 444 -16.51 -1.89 -10.35
CA ASP A 444 -16.95 -1.88 -8.94
C ASP A 444 -17.28 -0.49 -8.37
N GLY A 445 -17.33 0.56 -9.21
CA GLY A 445 -17.82 1.90 -8.84
C GLY A 445 -17.09 2.55 -7.67
N GLY A 446 -15.96 2.01 -7.29
CA GLY A 446 -15.05 2.62 -6.34
C GLY A 446 -14.50 3.88 -7.00
N ALA A 447 -15.02 5.05 -6.59
CA ALA A 447 -14.25 6.26 -6.70
C ALA A 447 -12.92 5.95 -6.00
N ALA A 448 -11.93 5.52 -6.78
CA ALA A 448 -10.56 5.59 -6.38
C ALA A 448 -10.37 7.05 -6.02
N GLY A 449 -10.35 7.33 -4.72
CA GLY A 449 -9.80 8.55 -4.23
C GLY A 449 -8.41 8.60 -4.85
N SER A 450 -8.29 9.38 -5.89
CA SER A 450 -7.04 9.70 -6.52
C SER A 450 -6.16 10.30 -5.45
N LEU A 451 -5.38 9.46 -4.79
CA LEU A 451 -4.12 9.88 -4.22
C LEU A 451 -3.28 10.29 -5.44
N GLY A 452 -3.34 11.61 -5.74
CA GLY A 452 -2.53 12.27 -6.73
C GLY A 452 -2.24 11.42 -7.97
N SER A 453 -3.08 11.45 -9.00
CA SER A 453 -2.51 11.43 -10.33
C SER A 453 -1.61 12.66 -10.37
N ASP A 454 -0.30 12.44 -10.31
CA ASP A 454 0.66 13.45 -10.73
C ASP A 454 0.27 13.79 -12.17
N LYS A 455 -0.58 14.81 -12.30
CA LYS A 455 -0.74 15.49 -13.58
C LYS A 455 0.65 16.00 -13.88
N ALA A 456 1.21 15.58 -14.99
CA ALA A 456 2.48 16.10 -15.47
C ALA A 456 2.44 17.61 -15.30
N ILE A 457 3.34 18.16 -14.48
CA ILE A 457 3.46 19.59 -14.24
C ILE A 457 3.80 20.18 -15.60
N GLY A 458 2.92 21.01 -16.15
CA GLY A 458 3.08 21.54 -17.49
C GLY A 458 4.36 22.40 -17.59
N ASP A 459 5.00 22.41 -18.74
CA ASP A 459 6.23 23.19 -19.04
C ASP A 459 6.11 24.66 -18.61
N LEU A 460 4.90 25.22 -18.60
CA LEU A 460 4.60 26.57 -18.18
C LEU A 460 5.11 26.86 -16.76
N TYR A 461 4.84 25.97 -15.81
CA TYR A 461 5.20 26.20 -14.40
C TYR A 461 6.71 26.08 -14.14
N PHE A 462 7.41 25.25 -14.91
CA PHE A 462 8.88 25.20 -14.86
C PHE A 462 9.50 26.48 -15.40
N LYS A 463 9.00 27.02 -16.51
CA LYS A 463 9.43 28.31 -17.05
C LYS A 463 9.14 29.45 -16.07
N LEU A 464 7.98 29.45 -15.43
CA LEU A 464 7.63 30.44 -14.40
C LEU A 464 8.58 30.33 -13.19
N LYS A 465 8.95 29.11 -12.79
CA LYS A 465 9.94 28.90 -11.73
C LYS A 465 11.31 29.47 -12.10
N GLU A 466 11.85 29.15 -13.27
CA GLU A 466 13.15 29.64 -13.72
C GLU A 466 13.21 31.18 -13.79
N LYS A 467 12.12 31.80 -14.24
CA LYS A 467 12.04 33.24 -14.45
C LYS A 467 11.74 34.03 -13.17
N HIS A 468 11.00 33.45 -12.21
CA HIS A 468 10.38 34.17 -11.11
C HIS A 468 10.53 33.51 -9.72
N ALA A 469 11.37 32.50 -9.51
CA ALA A 469 11.55 31.89 -8.18
C ALA A 469 12.62 32.60 -7.33
N PRO A 470 12.41 32.76 -6.00
CA PRO A 470 11.18 32.56 -5.24
C PRO A 470 10.13 33.62 -5.55
N THR A 471 8.90 33.19 -5.89
CA THR A 471 7.95 34.06 -6.57
C THR A 471 7.18 35.01 -5.68
N ALA A 472 6.90 34.68 -4.44
CA ALA A 472 6.07 35.51 -3.61
C ALA A 472 6.53 35.54 -2.17
N VAL A 473 6.57 36.76 -1.59
CA VAL A 473 6.63 36.92 -0.14
C VAL A 473 5.23 36.58 0.40
N PHE A 474 5.10 35.50 1.17
CA PHE A 474 3.84 35.15 1.81
C PHE A 474 3.62 36.00 3.07
N SER A 475 2.66 36.92 3.00
CA SER A 475 2.27 37.82 4.11
C SER A 475 1.09 37.31 4.94
N GLY A 476 0.45 36.20 4.50
CA GLY A 476 -0.80 35.68 5.02
C GLY A 476 -0.79 35.06 6.42
N TYR A 477 0.37 35.00 7.10
CA TYR A 477 0.41 34.66 8.51
C TYR A 477 -0.12 35.77 9.40
N ALA A 478 0.12 37.04 8.99
CA ALA A 478 -0.21 38.24 9.78
C ALA A 478 -1.45 38.96 9.24
N ALA A 479 -1.74 38.85 7.93
CA ALA A 479 -2.79 39.64 7.28
C ALA A 479 -3.61 38.82 6.30
N THR A 480 -4.88 39.17 6.10
CA THR A 480 -5.78 38.62 5.08
C THR A 480 -5.91 39.53 3.86
N THR A 481 -5.31 40.70 3.90
CA THR A 481 -5.27 41.68 2.80
C THR A 481 -3.82 42.14 2.54
N GLY A 482 -3.50 42.39 1.28
CA GLY A 482 -2.19 42.86 0.86
C GLY A 482 -2.21 43.39 -0.57
N THR A 483 -1.08 43.93 -1.02
CA THR A 483 -0.89 44.36 -2.42
C THR A 483 0.21 43.51 -3.05
N GLY A 484 0.05 43.19 -4.33
CA GLY A 484 1.06 42.47 -5.09
C GLY A 484 1.12 42.99 -6.53
N THR A 485 2.31 42.89 -7.13
CA THR A 485 2.53 43.16 -8.54
C THR A 485 2.44 41.88 -9.33
N VAL A 486 1.67 41.86 -10.41
CA VAL A 486 1.52 40.70 -11.28
C VAL A 486 2.83 40.44 -12.04
N LEU A 487 3.48 39.32 -11.75
CA LEU A 487 4.75 38.93 -12.37
C LEU A 487 4.55 38.12 -13.65
N ALA A 488 3.50 37.29 -13.68
CA ALA A 488 3.17 36.46 -14.81
C ALA A 488 1.65 36.15 -14.85
N LEU A 489 1.15 35.95 -16.03
CA LEU A 489 -0.27 35.66 -16.31
C LEU A 489 -0.38 34.55 -17.35
N ALA A 490 -1.33 33.66 -17.15
CA ALA A 490 -1.71 32.66 -18.14
C ALA A 490 -3.23 32.64 -18.33
N VAL A 491 -3.66 32.44 -19.56
CA VAL A 491 -5.05 32.28 -19.97
C VAL A 491 -5.16 30.96 -20.70
N ASP A 492 -6.09 30.10 -20.28
CA ASP A 492 -6.28 28.76 -20.85
C ASP A 492 -4.97 27.93 -20.93
N GLY A 493 -4.11 28.07 -19.90
CA GLY A 493 -2.84 27.33 -19.78
C GLY A 493 -1.71 27.85 -20.68
N LYS A 494 -1.86 29.03 -21.30
CA LYS A 494 -0.83 29.68 -22.12
C LYS A 494 -0.43 31.03 -21.52
N GLU A 495 0.88 31.34 -21.52
CA GLU A 495 1.39 32.63 -21.07
C GLU A 495 0.79 33.77 -21.89
N ALA A 496 0.39 34.83 -21.21
CA ALA A 496 -0.22 36.02 -21.82
C ALA A 496 0.24 37.29 -21.08
N ASP A 497 0.33 38.44 -21.79
CA ASP A 497 0.66 39.74 -21.19
C ASP A 497 -0.58 40.41 -20.58
N GLU A 498 -1.79 40.10 -21.08
CA GLU A 498 -3.06 40.64 -20.59
C GLU A 498 -4.20 39.61 -20.70
N ALA A 499 -5.23 39.80 -19.84
CA ALA A 499 -6.49 39.04 -19.88
C ALA A 499 -7.68 40.01 -19.80
N GLN A 500 -8.79 39.70 -20.46
CA GLN A 500 -10.01 40.47 -20.50
C GLN A 500 -11.09 39.86 -19.61
N ALA A 501 -12.07 40.66 -19.24
CA ALA A 501 -13.24 40.21 -18.46
C ALA A 501 -13.88 38.96 -19.05
N GLY A 502 -14.24 38.01 -18.19
CA GLY A 502 -14.78 36.69 -18.54
C GLY A 502 -13.73 35.57 -18.62
N ALA A 503 -12.43 35.90 -18.75
CA ALA A 503 -11.36 34.92 -18.85
C ALA A 503 -11.13 34.16 -17.52
N GLN A 504 -10.81 32.87 -17.67
CA GLN A 504 -10.19 32.06 -16.59
C GLN A 504 -8.68 32.34 -16.64
N VAL A 505 -8.14 32.73 -15.52
CA VAL A 505 -6.75 33.17 -15.43
C VAL A 505 -5.99 32.40 -14.35
N GLU A 506 -4.70 32.20 -14.58
CA GLU A 506 -3.72 31.82 -13.58
C GLU A 506 -2.67 32.92 -13.56
N PHE A 507 -2.33 33.42 -12.37
CA PHE A 507 -1.36 34.51 -12.23
C PHE A 507 -0.46 34.34 -11.01
N VAL A 508 0.70 34.95 -11.11
CA VAL A 508 1.75 34.97 -10.09
C VAL A 508 2.03 36.43 -9.69
N VAL A 509 2.20 36.65 -8.39
CA VAL A 509 2.51 37.99 -7.85
C VAL A 509 3.78 37.96 -7.02
N ASP A 510 4.41 39.14 -6.78
CA ASP A 510 5.60 39.31 -5.94
C ASP A 510 5.33 39.20 -4.44
N SER A 511 4.09 39.48 -4.00
CA SER A 511 3.66 39.39 -2.60
C SER A 511 2.19 38.97 -2.51
N THR A 512 1.87 38.05 -1.59
CA THR A 512 0.50 37.55 -1.46
C THR A 512 0.12 37.21 -0.01
N PRO A 513 -1.12 37.54 0.41
CA PRO A 513 -1.69 37.04 1.65
C PRO A 513 -2.36 35.64 1.48
N PHE A 514 -2.47 35.10 0.25
CA PHE A 514 -3.12 33.86 -0.04
C PHE A 514 -2.21 32.68 0.27
N TYR A 515 -2.66 31.76 1.11
CA TYR A 515 -2.01 30.47 1.37
C TYR A 515 -2.22 29.56 0.17
N ALA A 516 -1.14 29.08 -0.40
CA ALA A 516 -1.20 28.07 -1.46
C ALA A 516 -1.24 26.66 -0.87
N GLU A 517 -2.06 25.78 -1.45
CA GLU A 517 -2.25 24.41 -1.02
C GLU A 517 -0.93 23.71 -0.73
N SER A 518 -0.76 23.24 0.51
CA SER A 518 0.43 22.56 0.99
C SER A 518 0.17 21.83 2.32
N GLY A 519 0.86 20.71 2.54
CA GLY A 519 0.83 19.99 3.83
C GLY A 519 -0.56 19.48 4.24
N GLY A 520 -1.50 19.32 3.30
CA GLY A 520 -2.87 18.90 3.53
C GLY A 520 -3.84 20.06 3.82
N GLN A 521 -3.37 21.29 4.01
CA GLN A 521 -4.23 22.48 4.04
C GLN A 521 -4.52 22.92 2.61
N ILE A 522 -5.81 23.06 2.26
CA ILE A 522 -6.26 23.56 0.94
C ILE A 522 -5.89 25.03 0.74
N GLY A 523 -5.80 25.44 -0.52
CA GLY A 523 -5.53 26.81 -0.92
C GLY A 523 -6.63 27.78 -0.51
N ASP A 524 -6.25 29.06 -0.34
CA ASP A 524 -7.22 30.10 -0.07
C ASP A 524 -7.98 30.53 -1.30
N THR A 525 -9.16 31.08 -1.06
CA THR A 525 -10.01 31.76 -2.02
C THR A 525 -10.25 33.20 -1.56
N GLY A 526 -10.73 34.02 -2.46
CA GLY A 526 -11.04 35.40 -2.17
C GLY A 526 -11.16 36.25 -3.44
N ARG A 527 -10.67 37.50 -3.41
CA ARG A 527 -10.75 38.39 -4.56
C ARG A 527 -9.46 39.21 -4.72
N ALA A 528 -9.23 39.63 -5.94
CA ALA A 528 -8.25 40.66 -6.26
C ALA A 528 -8.92 41.82 -6.99
N PHE A 529 -8.48 43.03 -6.76
CA PHE A 529 -9.08 44.22 -7.38
C PHE A 529 -8.08 45.34 -7.56
N ALA A 530 -8.34 46.21 -8.54
CA ALA A 530 -7.68 47.47 -8.79
C ALA A 530 -8.71 48.42 -9.42
N ASP A 531 -8.30 49.63 -9.81
CA ASP A 531 -9.21 50.58 -10.42
C ASP A 531 -9.84 49.99 -11.70
N GLY A 532 -11.17 49.81 -11.70
CA GLY A 532 -11.92 49.21 -12.80
C GLY A 532 -11.71 47.67 -13.02
N LEU A 533 -10.95 46.98 -12.15
CA LEU A 533 -10.67 45.56 -12.21
C LEU A 533 -11.28 44.82 -11.02
N GLU A 534 -11.95 43.73 -11.26
CA GLU A 534 -12.42 42.77 -10.25
C GLU A 534 -12.16 41.34 -10.73
N LEU A 535 -11.48 40.55 -9.87
CA LEU A 535 -11.10 39.18 -10.13
C LEU A 535 -11.46 38.32 -8.91
N GLU A 536 -12.23 37.24 -9.13
CA GLU A 536 -12.53 36.26 -8.12
C GLU A 536 -11.44 35.19 -8.13
N ILE A 537 -10.79 34.95 -6.97
CA ILE A 537 -9.77 33.92 -6.80
C ILE A 537 -10.47 32.68 -6.21
N THR A 538 -10.49 31.62 -6.99
CA THR A 538 -11.19 30.36 -6.67
C THR A 538 -10.26 29.31 -6.06
N ASP A 539 -8.94 29.46 -6.24
CA ASP A 539 -7.93 28.54 -5.71
C ASP A 539 -6.54 29.17 -5.70
N THR A 540 -5.67 28.69 -4.80
CA THR A 540 -4.25 29.06 -4.74
C THR A 540 -3.41 27.82 -4.49
N HIS A 541 -2.44 27.51 -5.36
CA HIS A 541 -1.66 26.28 -5.33
C HIS A 541 -0.17 26.51 -5.63
N LYS A 542 0.68 25.48 -5.37
CA LYS A 542 2.12 25.48 -5.61
C LYS A 542 2.54 24.32 -6.50
N PRO A 543 2.41 24.42 -7.82
CA PRO A 543 2.70 23.30 -8.73
C PRO A 543 4.17 22.87 -8.72
N THR A 544 5.11 23.79 -8.49
CA THR A 544 6.56 23.49 -8.43
C THR A 544 7.19 23.71 -7.05
N GLY A 545 6.37 23.81 -5.99
CA GLY A 545 6.83 24.01 -4.61
C GLY A 545 7.21 25.44 -4.26
N ASP A 546 7.82 26.20 -5.19
CA ASP A 546 8.34 27.56 -4.95
C ASP A 546 7.49 28.66 -5.59
N VAL A 547 6.58 28.32 -6.49
CA VAL A 547 5.75 29.25 -7.25
C VAL A 547 4.33 29.28 -6.72
N HIS A 548 3.87 30.41 -6.15
CA HIS A 548 2.49 30.64 -5.76
C HIS A 548 1.66 31.03 -6.99
N VAL A 549 0.73 30.17 -7.38
CA VAL A 549 -0.17 30.39 -8.52
C VAL A 549 -1.59 30.62 -7.99
N HIS A 550 -2.17 31.75 -8.34
CA HIS A 550 -3.56 32.09 -8.05
C HIS A 550 -4.40 31.77 -9.28
N ARG A 551 -5.46 31.02 -9.11
CA ARG A 551 -6.42 30.67 -10.16
C ARG A 551 -7.72 31.41 -9.90
N GLY A 552 -8.29 32.01 -10.96
CA GLY A 552 -9.52 32.75 -10.78
C GLY A 552 -10.21 33.12 -12.08
N GLN A 553 -11.32 33.84 -11.94
CA GLN A 553 -12.11 34.35 -13.05
C GLN A 553 -12.13 35.88 -13.00
N LEU A 554 -11.70 36.51 -14.10
CA LEU A 554 -11.76 37.97 -14.23
C LEU A 554 -13.22 38.40 -14.46
N ARG A 555 -13.79 39.06 -13.47
CA ARG A 555 -15.19 39.50 -13.48
C ARG A 555 -15.38 40.81 -14.26
N SER A 556 -14.46 41.78 -14.13
CA SER A 556 -14.48 43.04 -14.85
C SER A 556 -13.06 43.56 -15.08
N GLY A 557 -12.90 44.42 -16.09
CA GLY A 557 -11.65 45.11 -16.42
C GLY A 557 -10.67 44.24 -17.21
N THR A 558 -9.40 44.65 -17.20
CA THR A 558 -8.28 43.97 -17.84
C THR A 558 -7.14 43.78 -16.85
N LEU A 559 -6.67 42.54 -16.69
CA LEU A 559 -5.49 42.21 -15.88
C LEU A 559 -4.25 42.22 -16.75
N ARG A 560 -3.15 42.88 -16.31
CA ARG A 560 -1.88 42.96 -17.06
C ARG A 560 -0.69 42.55 -16.21
N VAL A 561 0.33 41.99 -16.86
CA VAL A 561 1.65 41.78 -16.25
C VAL A 561 2.23 43.16 -15.90
N GLY A 562 2.86 43.30 -14.70
CA GLY A 562 3.35 44.54 -14.14
C GLY A 562 2.31 45.39 -13.40
N GLN A 563 1.01 45.01 -13.42
CA GLN A 563 -0.04 45.72 -12.72
C GLN A 563 0.00 45.45 -11.21
N GLN A 564 -0.13 46.51 -10.41
CA GLN A 564 -0.35 46.37 -8.96
C GLN A 564 -1.84 46.12 -8.70
N ILE A 565 -2.11 45.09 -7.88
CA ILE A 565 -3.46 44.72 -7.47
C ILE A 565 -3.55 44.59 -5.95
N THR A 566 -4.72 44.81 -5.40
CA THR A 566 -5.04 44.50 -4.00
C THR A 566 -5.62 43.09 -3.93
N LEU A 567 -5.12 42.31 -3.00
CA LEU A 567 -5.48 40.90 -2.77
C LEU A 567 -6.20 40.80 -1.41
N GLU A 568 -7.39 40.20 -1.39
CA GLU A 568 -8.21 40.02 -0.19
C GLU A 568 -8.68 38.58 -0.08
N VAL A 569 -8.20 37.89 0.96
CA VAL A 569 -8.56 36.50 1.29
C VAL A 569 -9.94 36.46 1.91
N ASP A 570 -10.74 35.43 1.59
CA ASP A 570 -11.98 35.14 2.33
C ASP A 570 -11.64 34.79 3.78
N GLY A 571 -11.85 35.80 4.65
CA GLY A 571 -11.48 35.74 6.06
C GLY A 571 -12.23 34.70 6.86
N GLU A 572 -13.54 34.47 6.58
CA GLU A 572 -14.36 33.48 7.29
C GLU A 572 -13.91 32.06 6.94
N ARG A 573 -13.70 31.81 5.65
CA ARG A 573 -13.18 30.53 5.18
C ARG A 573 -11.78 30.25 5.73
N ARG A 574 -10.87 31.23 5.72
CA ARG A 574 -9.51 31.12 6.31
C ARG A 574 -9.60 30.83 7.82
N ALA A 575 -10.47 31.50 8.56
CA ALA A 575 -10.64 31.27 9.99
C ALA A 575 -11.14 29.84 10.28
N ALA A 576 -12.06 29.32 9.47
CA ALA A 576 -12.50 27.93 9.59
C ALA A 576 -11.37 26.93 9.30
N ILE A 577 -10.55 27.17 8.27
CA ILE A 577 -9.37 26.36 7.95
C ILE A 577 -8.36 26.40 9.10
N ARG A 578 -8.05 27.59 9.68
CA ARG A 578 -7.13 27.75 10.83
C ARG A 578 -7.58 26.94 12.04
N ARG A 579 -8.91 26.91 12.33
CA ARG A 579 -9.49 26.09 13.42
C ARG A 579 -9.26 24.62 13.17
N ASN A 580 -9.62 24.13 12.00
CA ASN A 580 -9.45 22.72 11.63
C ASN A 580 -7.97 22.31 11.59
N HIS A 581 -7.07 23.18 11.12
CA HIS A 581 -5.64 22.88 11.09
C HIS A 581 -5.05 22.76 12.51
N SER A 582 -5.38 23.70 13.36
CA SER A 582 -4.90 23.66 14.75
C SER A 582 -5.46 22.48 15.53
N ALA A 583 -6.74 22.14 15.30
CA ALA A 583 -7.36 20.95 15.86
C ALA A 583 -6.71 19.65 15.37
N THR A 584 -6.19 19.61 14.12
CA THR A 584 -5.44 18.45 13.59
C THR A 584 -4.20 18.15 14.42
N HIS A 585 -3.44 19.15 14.83
CA HIS A 585 -2.27 19.00 15.70
C HIS A 585 -2.66 18.49 17.10
N LEU A 586 -3.70 19.04 17.71
CA LEU A 586 -4.20 18.55 19.00
C LEU A 586 -4.73 17.10 18.89
N LEU A 587 -5.40 16.78 17.80
CA LEU A 587 -5.86 15.41 17.51
C LEU A 587 -4.68 14.44 17.39
N HIS A 588 -3.64 14.80 16.64
CA HIS A 588 -2.43 13.98 16.51
C HIS A 588 -1.77 13.73 17.86
N HIS A 589 -1.61 14.77 18.67
CA HIS A 589 -1.09 14.64 20.04
C HIS A 589 -1.96 13.71 20.90
N ALA A 590 -3.28 13.91 20.91
CA ALA A 590 -4.23 13.08 21.67
C ALA A 590 -4.22 11.61 21.22
N LEU A 591 -4.15 11.35 19.91
CA LEU A 591 -4.02 10.01 19.36
C LEU A 591 -2.76 9.31 19.85
N ARG A 592 -1.61 10.00 19.83
CA ARG A 592 -0.34 9.44 20.33
C ARG A 592 -0.39 9.18 21.83
N ALA A 593 -1.04 10.03 22.59
CA ALA A 593 -1.18 9.87 24.05
C ALA A 593 -2.10 8.68 24.43
N VAL A 594 -3.12 8.39 23.62
CA VAL A 594 -4.11 7.31 23.92
C VAL A 594 -3.70 5.98 23.30
N LEU A 595 -3.17 6.00 22.08
CA LEU A 595 -2.89 4.79 21.31
C LEU A 595 -1.40 4.38 21.33
N GLY A 596 -0.51 5.33 21.60
CA GLY A 596 0.93 5.10 21.65
C GLY A 596 1.74 5.85 20.60
N THR A 597 3.08 5.86 20.75
CA THR A 597 4.01 6.63 19.92
C THR A 597 4.14 6.13 18.48
N HIS A 598 3.63 4.92 18.16
CA HIS A 598 3.57 4.39 16.80
C HIS A 598 2.62 5.16 15.88
N VAL A 599 1.70 5.97 16.44
CA VAL A 599 0.80 6.81 15.65
C VAL A 599 1.61 7.87 14.91
N ALA A 600 1.55 7.81 13.59
CA ALA A 600 2.18 8.78 12.68
C ALA A 600 1.17 9.16 11.59
N GLN A 601 1.20 10.42 11.19
CA GLN A 601 0.36 10.92 10.09
C GLN A 601 0.73 10.20 8.78
N LYS A 602 -0.31 9.74 8.05
CA LYS A 602 -0.20 9.14 6.71
C LYS A 602 -0.81 10.02 5.63
N GLY A 603 -1.73 10.86 6.02
CA GLY A 603 -2.38 11.83 5.17
C GLY A 603 -3.15 12.85 6.00
N SER A 604 -3.42 14.00 5.44
CA SER A 604 -4.24 15.05 6.05
C SER A 604 -5.01 15.81 4.99
N LEU A 605 -6.20 16.25 5.31
CA LEU A 605 -6.96 17.25 4.59
C LEU A 605 -7.53 18.23 5.60
N VAL A 606 -7.23 19.50 5.40
CA VAL A 606 -7.75 20.58 6.24
C VAL A 606 -8.55 21.51 5.33
N ALA A 607 -9.87 21.45 5.45
CA ALA A 607 -10.86 22.22 4.70
C ALA A 607 -11.69 23.09 5.65
N PRO A 608 -12.48 24.07 5.16
CA PRO A 608 -13.28 24.93 6.04
C PRO A 608 -14.41 24.18 6.75
N ASP A 609 -14.96 23.15 6.14
CA ASP A 609 -16.08 22.34 6.63
C ASP A 609 -15.65 21.23 7.58
N ARG A 610 -14.47 20.65 7.41
CA ARG A 610 -13.96 19.53 8.20
C ARG A 610 -12.43 19.41 8.15
N LEU A 611 -11.90 18.63 9.05
CA LEU A 611 -10.57 18.04 8.95
C LEU A 611 -10.66 16.53 8.73
N ARG A 612 -9.66 15.98 8.03
CA ARG A 612 -9.45 14.55 7.85
C ARG A 612 -8.02 14.22 8.23
N PHE A 613 -7.86 13.22 9.08
CA PHE A 613 -6.55 12.79 9.54
C PHE A 613 -6.39 11.28 9.36
N ASP A 614 -5.46 10.90 8.49
CA ASP A 614 -5.11 9.52 8.22
C ASP A 614 -3.85 9.16 9.03
N PHE A 615 -3.89 8.11 9.83
CA PHE A 615 -2.82 7.76 10.75
C PHE A 615 -2.55 6.26 10.83
N SER A 616 -1.31 5.90 11.20
CA SER A 616 -0.92 4.51 11.39
C SER A 616 -1.55 3.94 12.66
N HIS A 617 -2.48 3.00 12.49
CA HIS A 617 -3.03 2.18 13.56
C HIS A 617 -3.74 0.96 12.97
N THR A 618 -3.62 -0.20 13.62
CA THR A 618 -3.99 -1.49 13.03
C THR A 618 -5.39 -1.94 13.36
N ARG A 619 -5.99 -1.41 14.44
CA ARG A 619 -7.30 -1.81 14.95
C ARG A 619 -8.30 -0.66 14.89
N PRO A 620 -9.62 -0.94 14.80
CA PRO A 620 -10.64 0.08 15.05
C PRO A 620 -10.49 0.68 16.45
N LEU A 621 -10.70 1.98 16.58
CA LEU A 621 -10.76 2.61 17.90
C LEU A 621 -12.00 2.12 18.65
N THR A 622 -11.82 1.81 19.95
CA THR A 622 -12.99 1.55 20.82
C THR A 622 -13.75 2.85 21.06
N LEU A 623 -15.00 2.72 21.50
CA LEU A 623 -15.83 3.90 21.85
C LEU A 623 -15.14 4.73 22.93
N GLU A 624 -14.56 4.06 23.95
CA GLU A 624 -13.86 4.72 25.06
C GLU A 624 -12.62 5.46 24.58
N GLN A 625 -11.82 4.87 23.67
CA GLN A 625 -10.65 5.51 23.09
C GLN A 625 -11.06 6.76 22.29
N ARG A 626 -12.12 6.66 21.47
CA ARG A 626 -12.62 7.79 20.68
C ARG A 626 -13.10 8.94 21.57
N GLN A 627 -13.85 8.61 22.61
CA GLN A 627 -14.32 9.60 23.60
C GLN A 627 -13.18 10.23 24.38
N GLU A 628 -12.16 9.46 24.76
CA GLU A 628 -10.99 9.98 25.47
C GLU A 628 -10.16 10.92 24.59
N ILE A 629 -9.98 10.59 23.29
CA ILE A 629 -9.30 11.47 22.34
C ILE A 629 -10.06 12.79 22.18
N GLU A 630 -11.36 12.73 21.96
CA GLU A 630 -12.22 13.90 21.81
C GLU A 630 -12.21 14.78 23.08
N ARG A 631 -12.26 14.15 24.26
CA ARG A 631 -12.19 14.85 25.55
C ARG A 631 -10.84 15.56 25.74
N ARG A 632 -9.73 14.91 25.37
CA ARG A 632 -8.38 15.50 25.48
C ARG A 632 -8.24 16.72 24.56
N VAL A 633 -8.67 16.61 23.30
CA VAL A 633 -8.64 17.75 22.37
C VAL A 633 -9.44 18.94 22.94
N ASN A 634 -10.67 18.69 23.37
CA ASN A 634 -11.52 19.74 23.94
C ASN A 634 -10.95 20.31 25.26
N ALA A 635 -10.28 19.49 26.07
CA ALA A 635 -9.63 19.98 27.29
C ALA A 635 -8.49 20.98 26.97
N GLU A 636 -7.68 20.71 25.91
CA GLU A 636 -6.65 21.66 25.46
C GLU A 636 -7.27 22.95 24.87
N VAL A 637 -8.36 22.82 24.11
CA VAL A 637 -9.12 23.98 23.62
C VAL A 637 -9.60 24.86 24.78
N LEU A 638 -10.16 24.24 25.81
CA LEU A 638 -10.67 24.98 27.00
C LEU A 638 -9.57 25.64 27.86
N ARG A 639 -8.34 25.11 27.83
CA ARG A 639 -7.17 25.75 28.46
C ARG A 639 -6.80 27.06 27.81
N ASN A 640 -7.21 27.28 26.59
CA ASN A 640 -7.05 28.51 25.81
C ASN A 640 -5.65 29.14 25.84
N LYS A 641 -4.60 28.30 25.77
CA LYS A 641 -3.22 28.78 25.71
C LYS A 641 -2.92 29.41 24.35
N ASP A 642 -1.97 30.32 24.33
CA ASP A 642 -1.47 30.97 23.09
C ASP A 642 -0.78 29.95 22.21
N SER A 643 -0.95 30.07 20.90
CA SER A 643 -0.16 29.35 19.91
C SER A 643 1.23 30.00 19.78
N VAL A 644 2.28 29.22 19.98
CA VAL A 644 3.66 29.71 19.90
C VAL A 644 4.31 29.25 18.61
N ILE A 645 4.77 30.23 17.81
CA ILE A 645 5.44 29.98 16.55
C ILE A 645 6.89 30.44 16.67
N ARG A 646 7.83 29.55 16.28
CA ARG A 646 9.28 29.81 16.28
C ARG A 646 9.89 29.34 14.97
N ASN A 647 10.78 30.16 14.41
CA ASN A 647 11.65 29.75 13.31
C ASN A 647 12.99 29.32 13.93
N LEU A 648 13.34 28.05 13.80
CA LEU A 648 14.51 27.43 14.44
C LEU A 648 15.36 26.72 13.38
N SER A 649 16.65 26.50 13.69
CA SER A 649 17.43 25.53 12.93
C SER A 649 16.82 24.13 13.10
N MET A 650 17.06 23.22 12.14
CA MET A 650 16.56 21.84 12.25
C MET A 650 17.06 21.17 13.55
N ASP A 651 18.32 21.40 13.92
CA ASP A 651 18.91 20.83 15.13
C ASP A 651 18.26 21.35 16.42
N ASP A 652 17.94 22.65 16.46
CA ASP A 652 17.25 23.22 17.62
C ASP A 652 15.79 22.80 17.66
N ALA A 653 15.13 22.65 16.51
CA ALA A 653 13.78 22.10 16.43
C ALA A 653 13.70 20.67 17.00
N ARG A 654 14.67 19.80 16.68
CA ARG A 654 14.77 18.45 17.25
C ARG A 654 14.90 18.46 18.78
N LYS A 655 15.68 19.40 19.34
CA LYS A 655 15.84 19.55 20.81
C LYS A 655 14.53 19.92 21.52
N THR A 656 13.59 20.56 20.81
CA THR A 656 12.26 20.88 21.38
C THR A 656 11.33 19.68 21.44
N GLY A 657 11.70 18.52 20.88
CA GLY A 657 10.84 17.36 20.72
C GLY A 657 9.78 17.53 19.61
N ALA A 658 9.96 18.50 18.71
CA ALA A 658 9.04 18.76 17.60
C ALA A 658 8.92 17.53 16.69
N ILE A 659 7.68 17.14 16.39
CA ILE A 659 7.38 16.07 15.47
C ILE A 659 7.47 16.61 14.05
N GLY A 660 8.42 16.09 13.26
CA GLY A 660 8.55 16.37 11.82
C GLY A 660 8.08 15.18 11.00
N LEU A 661 7.16 15.42 10.08
CA LEU A 661 6.56 14.35 9.27
C LEU A 661 7.33 14.07 7.97
N PHE A 662 8.17 15.01 7.52
CA PHE A 662 8.91 14.92 6.26
C PHE A 662 10.29 15.61 6.42
N GLU A 663 11.18 15.00 7.16
CA GLU A 663 12.53 15.57 7.44
C GLU A 663 13.30 16.00 6.18
N ALA A 664 13.06 15.34 5.05
CA ALA A 664 13.74 15.64 3.78
C ALA A 664 13.18 16.86 3.02
N LYS A 665 12.07 17.47 3.45
CA LYS A 665 11.45 18.64 2.79
C LYS A 665 11.74 19.98 3.49
N TYR A 666 12.43 19.95 4.61
CA TYR A 666 12.67 21.16 5.40
C TYR A 666 14.02 21.79 5.04
N GLY A 667 14.05 23.12 4.90
CA GLY A 667 15.27 23.90 4.74
C GLY A 667 16.09 23.98 6.04
N GLU A 668 17.17 24.76 6.02
CA GLU A 668 18.01 24.99 7.20
C GLU A 668 17.24 25.61 8.37
N VAL A 669 16.23 26.42 8.07
CA VAL A 669 15.33 27.05 9.05
C VAL A 669 13.93 26.46 8.89
N VAL A 670 13.38 25.95 9.98
CA VAL A 670 12.06 25.31 10.04
C VAL A 670 11.11 26.09 10.96
N ARG A 671 9.84 26.11 10.58
CA ARG A 671 8.78 26.71 11.38
C ARG A 671 8.21 25.67 12.33
N VAL A 672 8.47 25.86 13.64
CA VAL A 672 7.95 25.06 14.73
C VAL A 672 6.72 25.73 15.31
N ILE A 673 5.62 24.98 15.41
CA ILE A 673 4.40 25.45 16.04
C ILE A 673 4.09 24.64 17.30
N SER A 674 3.69 25.32 18.38
CA SER A 674 3.17 24.71 19.59
C SER A 674 1.75 25.20 19.83
N ILE A 675 0.78 24.27 19.94
CA ILE A 675 -0.63 24.55 20.19
C ILE A 675 -1.03 23.87 21.50
N GLY A 676 -1.72 24.59 22.39
CA GLY A 676 -2.09 24.06 23.70
C GLY A 676 -0.89 23.85 24.65
N GLY A 677 0.34 24.04 24.18
CA GLY A 677 1.58 23.86 24.93
C GLY A 677 2.12 22.43 24.94
N GLU A 678 1.35 21.43 24.49
CA GLU A 678 1.75 20.03 24.48
C GLU A 678 1.96 19.44 23.08
N SER A 679 1.26 19.96 22.07
CA SER A 679 1.54 19.61 20.67
C SER A 679 2.63 20.52 20.13
N VAL A 680 3.75 19.95 19.73
CA VAL A 680 4.90 20.66 19.12
C VAL A 680 5.25 19.98 17.80
N GLU A 681 5.04 20.70 16.68
CA GLU A 681 5.21 20.10 15.35
C GLU A 681 5.85 21.07 14.35
N LEU A 682 6.51 20.50 13.31
CA LEU A 682 6.99 21.28 12.16
C LEU A 682 5.81 21.51 11.22
N CYS A 683 5.39 22.77 11.05
CA CYS A 683 4.24 23.08 10.20
C CYS A 683 4.32 24.47 9.55
N GLY A 684 4.13 24.51 8.20
CA GLY A 684 4.06 25.72 7.40
C GLY A 684 2.65 26.29 7.20
N GLY A 685 1.61 25.68 7.78
CA GLY A 685 0.23 26.08 7.61
C GLY A 685 -0.20 27.31 8.43
N THR A 686 -1.47 27.70 8.27
CA THR A 686 -2.08 28.79 9.03
C THR A 686 -2.81 28.25 10.25
N HIS A 687 -2.66 28.91 11.40
CA HIS A 687 -3.19 28.42 12.68
C HIS A 687 -3.92 29.53 13.44
N VAL A 688 -4.71 29.13 14.44
CA VAL A 688 -5.34 30.05 15.38
C VAL A 688 -4.30 30.68 16.31
N ASP A 689 -4.59 31.87 16.83
CA ASP A 689 -3.70 32.57 17.74
C ASP A 689 -3.74 31.99 19.15
N ARG A 690 -4.88 31.43 19.54
CA ARG A 690 -5.11 30.77 20.84
C ARG A 690 -5.86 29.46 20.62
N ALA A 691 -5.58 28.45 21.44
CA ALA A 691 -6.25 27.14 21.34
C ALA A 691 -7.80 27.25 21.49
N GLY A 692 -8.29 28.19 22.28
CA GLY A 692 -9.73 28.43 22.45
C GLY A 692 -10.45 28.92 21.20
N ASP A 693 -9.74 29.52 20.24
CA ASP A 693 -10.32 29.98 18.96
C ASP A 693 -10.77 28.80 18.08
N ILE A 694 -10.30 27.56 18.37
CA ILE A 694 -10.76 26.34 17.70
C ILE A 694 -12.26 26.13 17.94
N GLY A 695 -12.75 26.51 19.14
CA GLY A 695 -14.10 26.20 19.59
C GLY A 695 -14.30 24.70 19.86
N LEU A 696 -15.56 24.25 19.82
CA LEU A 696 -15.86 22.84 20.01
C LEU A 696 -15.22 21.96 18.94
N PHE A 697 -14.68 20.82 19.35
CA PHE A 697 -14.17 19.77 18.47
C PHE A 697 -15.05 18.53 18.62
N ALA A 698 -15.46 17.92 17.50
CA ALA A 698 -16.23 16.67 17.49
C ALA A 698 -15.74 15.71 16.41
N ILE A 699 -15.57 14.44 16.77
CA ILE A 699 -15.23 13.36 15.84
C ILE A 699 -16.52 12.89 15.16
N VAL A 700 -16.61 13.03 13.83
CA VAL A 700 -17.75 12.61 13.02
C VAL A 700 -17.66 11.14 12.67
N SER A 701 -16.51 10.68 12.21
CA SER A 701 -16.32 9.29 11.77
C SER A 701 -14.93 8.77 12.08
N GLU A 702 -14.82 7.44 12.20
CA GLU A 702 -13.56 6.71 12.25
C GLU A 702 -13.70 5.43 11.46
N ALA A 703 -12.77 5.19 10.49
CA ALA A 703 -12.82 4.05 9.60
C ALA A 703 -11.41 3.57 9.19
N GLY A 704 -11.30 2.31 8.78
CA GLY A 704 -10.11 1.80 8.10
C GLY A 704 -10.15 2.19 6.62
N ILE A 705 -9.06 2.75 6.11
CA ILE A 705 -8.93 3.11 4.69
C ILE A 705 -7.93 2.22 3.96
N ALA A 706 -6.96 1.69 4.70
CA ALA A 706 -5.96 0.77 4.22
C ALA A 706 -5.52 -0.15 5.37
N GLN A 707 -4.77 -1.17 5.08
CA GLN A 707 -4.23 -2.04 6.13
C GLN A 707 -3.23 -1.26 7.00
N GLY A 708 -3.51 -1.21 8.32
CA GLY A 708 -2.68 -0.45 9.26
C GLY A 708 -2.84 1.07 9.17
N VAL A 709 -3.82 1.59 8.40
CA VAL A 709 -4.13 3.01 8.31
C VAL A 709 -5.59 3.26 8.64
N ARG A 710 -5.81 4.12 9.64
CA ARG A 710 -7.12 4.57 10.06
C ARG A 710 -7.34 6.02 9.67
N ARG A 711 -8.57 6.39 9.43
CA ARG A 711 -9.02 7.75 9.11
C ARG A 711 -9.96 8.25 10.17
N ILE A 712 -9.70 9.44 10.70
CA ILE A 712 -10.65 10.21 11.47
C ILE A 712 -11.08 11.41 10.63
N GLU A 713 -12.40 11.66 10.60
CA GLU A 713 -12.97 12.93 10.17
C GLU A 713 -13.55 13.63 11.39
N ALA A 714 -13.29 14.92 11.51
CA ALA A 714 -13.75 15.75 12.62
C ALA A 714 -14.09 17.16 12.15
N VAL A 715 -14.87 17.85 12.96
CA VAL A 715 -15.35 19.22 12.74
C VAL A 715 -15.04 20.10 13.94
N THR A 716 -14.91 21.42 13.69
CA THR A 716 -14.60 22.40 14.74
C THR A 716 -15.58 23.57 14.74
N GLY A 717 -15.58 24.34 15.84
CA GLY A 717 -16.34 25.58 15.95
C GLY A 717 -17.83 25.41 15.67
N MET A 718 -18.39 26.28 14.84
CA MET A 718 -19.83 26.25 14.51
C MET A 718 -20.25 24.99 13.74
N ASN A 719 -19.35 24.37 12.94
CA ASN A 719 -19.64 23.11 12.27
C ASN A 719 -19.82 21.97 13.28
N ALA A 720 -19.06 21.96 14.39
CA ALA A 720 -19.25 20.99 15.46
C ALA A 720 -20.57 21.22 16.23
N VAL A 721 -20.96 22.49 16.46
CA VAL A 721 -22.27 22.83 17.04
C VAL A 721 -23.41 22.35 16.14
N ALA A 722 -23.33 22.63 14.84
CA ALA A 722 -24.33 22.18 13.88
C ALA A 722 -24.45 20.63 13.83
N TYR A 723 -23.32 19.91 13.85
CA TYR A 723 -23.29 18.46 13.91
C TYR A 723 -23.99 17.91 15.16
N LEU A 724 -23.74 18.50 16.36
CA LEU A 724 -24.41 18.10 17.61
C LEU A 724 -25.88 18.40 17.58
N GLN A 725 -26.29 19.57 17.06
CA GLN A 725 -27.71 19.95 16.94
C GLN A 725 -28.46 18.96 16.06
N GLN A 726 -27.88 18.63 14.88
CA GLN A 726 -28.45 17.64 13.95
C GLN A 726 -28.56 16.25 14.60
N THR A 727 -27.52 15.80 15.29
CA THR A 727 -27.52 14.51 15.99
C THR A 727 -28.60 14.48 17.09
N THR A 728 -28.73 15.54 17.87
CA THR A 728 -29.74 15.68 18.93
C THR A 728 -31.13 15.69 18.34
N GLN A 729 -31.35 16.37 17.22
CA GLN A 729 -32.64 16.39 16.52
C GLN A 729 -33.04 14.98 16.05
N ILE A 730 -32.12 14.25 15.37
CA ILE A 730 -32.37 12.87 14.92
C ILE A 730 -32.75 11.96 16.09
N LEU A 731 -32.03 12.06 17.22
CA LEU A 731 -32.35 11.29 18.43
C LEU A 731 -33.73 11.69 19.03
N GLY A 732 -34.08 12.97 19.01
CA GLY A 732 -35.37 13.47 19.42
C GLY A 732 -36.52 12.94 18.56
N GLU A 733 -36.34 12.93 17.25
CA GLU A 733 -37.30 12.38 16.30
C GLU A 733 -37.46 10.86 16.49
N ALA A 734 -36.36 10.12 16.67
CA ALA A 734 -36.41 8.70 16.99
C ALA A 734 -37.12 8.41 18.30
N ALA A 735 -36.90 9.22 19.36
CA ALA A 735 -37.62 9.11 20.63
C ALA A 735 -39.12 9.34 20.45
N SER A 736 -39.51 10.35 19.66
CA SER A 736 -40.89 10.63 19.35
C SER A 736 -41.58 9.46 18.62
N GLN A 737 -40.96 8.90 17.57
CA GLN A 737 -41.52 7.76 16.82
C GLN A 737 -41.67 6.50 17.69
N LEU A 738 -40.78 6.30 18.66
CA LEU A 738 -40.82 5.17 19.59
C LEU A 738 -41.70 5.44 20.82
N HIS A 739 -42.36 6.61 20.90
CA HIS A 739 -43.11 7.04 22.08
C HIS A 739 -42.24 6.94 23.36
N ALA A 740 -40.97 7.32 23.29
CA ALA A 740 -40.07 7.39 24.41
C ALA A 740 -40.16 8.76 25.11
N ALA A 741 -39.95 8.82 26.41
CA ALA A 741 -40.02 10.08 27.18
C ALA A 741 -38.82 11.00 26.84
N GLY A 742 -37.74 10.44 26.25
CA GLY A 742 -36.58 11.19 25.80
C GLY A 742 -35.52 10.29 25.15
N PRO A 743 -34.42 10.87 24.66
CA PRO A 743 -33.32 10.14 23.98
C PRO A 743 -32.76 8.95 24.78
N HIS A 744 -32.72 9.05 26.10
CA HIS A 744 -32.19 8.01 27.01
C HIS A 744 -33.04 6.72 27.01
N GLU A 745 -34.30 6.78 26.62
CA GLU A 745 -35.19 5.60 26.54
C GLU A 745 -35.21 4.94 25.16
N VAL A 746 -34.63 5.56 24.12
CA VAL A 746 -34.72 5.09 22.74
C VAL A 746 -34.23 3.64 22.61
N LEU A 747 -33.08 3.31 23.19
CA LEU A 747 -32.51 1.96 23.13
C LEU A 747 -33.39 0.92 23.81
N ALA A 748 -33.93 1.25 24.98
CA ALA A 748 -34.82 0.36 25.74
C ALA A 748 -36.12 0.09 24.96
N LYS A 749 -36.73 1.12 24.38
CA LYS A 749 -37.91 1.00 23.53
C LYS A 749 -37.68 0.20 22.26
N LEU A 750 -36.55 0.42 21.62
CA LEU A 750 -36.12 -0.34 20.42
C LEU A 750 -35.95 -1.83 20.75
N GLU A 751 -35.31 -2.16 21.87
CA GLU A 751 -35.13 -3.56 22.29
C GLU A 751 -36.49 -4.22 22.59
N ARG A 752 -37.37 -3.51 23.26
CA ARG A 752 -38.74 -3.98 23.52
C ARG A 752 -39.50 -4.23 22.22
N LEU A 753 -39.43 -3.32 21.26
CA LEU A 753 -40.05 -3.48 19.93
C LEU A 753 -39.53 -4.72 19.21
N ARG A 754 -38.21 -4.96 19.25
CA ARG A 754 -37.58 -6.16 18.67
C ARG A 754 -38.06 -7.45 19.34
N GLN A 755 -38.28 -7.43 20.66
CA GLN A 755 -38.85 -8.57 21.40
C GLN A 755 -40.30 -8.81 21.00
N ASP A 756 -41.11 -7.73 20.93
CA ASP A 756 -42.52 -7.82 20.53
C ASP A 756 -42.66 -8.39 19.11
N ILE A 757 -41.81 -7.93 18.17
CA ILE A 757 -41.78 -8.49 16.80
C ILE A 757 -41.48 -9.99 16.84
N ARG A 758 -40.49 -10.46 17.59
CA ARG A 758 -40.15 -11.88 17.71
C ARG A 758 -41.28 -12.71 18.31
N VAL A 759 -41.99 -12.15 19.28
CA VAL A 759 -43.19 -12.79 19.88
C VAL A 759 -44.27 -12.93 18.83
N ARG A 760 -44.57 -11.85 18.08
CA ARG A 760 -45.59 -11.86 17.04
C ARG A 760 -45.28 -12.81 15.89
N GLU A 761 -44.01 -12.88 15.47
CA GLU A 761 -43.58 -13.85 14.47
C GLU A 761 -43.81 -15.31 14.92
N ARG A 762 -43.53 -15.61 16.20
CA ARG A 762 -43.82 -16.93 16.79
C ARG A 762 -45.34 -17.23 16.86
N GLU A 763 -46.14 -16.24 17.30
CA GLU A 763 -47.61 -16.37 17.32
C GLU A 763 -48.18 -16.62 15.91
N ILE A 764 -47.68 -15.87 14.90
CA ILE A 764 -48.10 -16.06 13.51
C ILE A 764 -47.74 -17.47 13.03
N SER A 765 -46.51 -17.93 13.29
CA SER A 765 -46.07 -19.29 12.92
C SER A 765 -46.90 -20.36 13.61
N GLU A 766 -47.27 -20.17 14.89
CA GLU A 766 -48.10 -21.10 15.64
C GLU A 766 -49.55 -21.12 15.13
N LEU A 767 -50.14 -19.96 14.82
CA LEU A 767 -51.48 -19.85 14.23
C LEU A 767 -51.51 -20.47 12.83
N GLN A 768 -50.51 -20.27 12.00
CA GLN A 768 -50.38 -20.91 10.71
C GLN A 768 -50.31 -22.42 10.84
N ARG A 769 -49.53 -22.95 11.81
CA ARG A 769 -49.46 -24.36 12.13
C ARG A 769 -50.83 -24.91 12.56
N LYS A 770 -51.54 -24.18 13.46
CA LYS A 770 -52.87 -24.61 13.91
C LYS A 770 -53.89 -24.61 12.76
N LEU A 771 -53.88 -23.66 11.87
CA LEU A 771 -54.68 -23.63 10.64
C LEU A 771 -54.37 -24.78 9.72
N THR A 772 -53.09 -25.11 9.52
CA THR A 772 -52.67 -26.18 8.63
C THR A 772 -53.02 -27.58 9.17
N VAL A 773 -52.94 -27.79 10.49
CA VAL A 773 -53.21 -29.05 11.16
C VAL A 773 -54.69 -29.18 11.61
N GLY A 774 -55.31 -28.06 11.96
CA GLY A 774 -56.63 -27.98 12.61
C GLY A 774 -57.83 -27.98 11.69
N SER A 775 -57.69 -27.91 10.37
CA SER A 775 -58.79 -28.04 9.40
C SER A 775 -59.20 -29.52 9.19
N GLY A 776 -59.30 -30.26 10.26
CA GLY A 776 -59.80 -31.65 10.24
C GLY A 776 -61.31 -31.69 10.38
N GLY A 777 -62.09 -31.39 9.33
CA GLY A 777 -63.54 -31.41 9.30
C GLY A 777 -64.19 -30.76 8.09
N GLY A 778 -63.41 -30.19 7.18
CA GLY A 778 -63.90 -29.66 5.89
C GLY A 778 -63.38 -30.48 4.71
N ALA A 779 -64.14 -30.54 3.63
CA ALA A 779 -64.00 -31.31 2.39
C ALA A 779 -62.63 -31.32 1.68
N GLY A 780 -61.56 -31.69 2.37
CA GLY A 780 -60.21 -31.65 1.81
C GLY A 780 -59.19 -32.65 2.31
N ASP A 781 -59.45 -33.37 3.42
CA ASP A 781 -58.54 -34.41 3.92
C ASP A 781 -58.96 -35.75 3.31
N THR A 782 -58.42 -36.10 2.15
CA THR A 782 -58.71 -37.39 1.51
C THR A 782 -57.64 -38.39 1.97
N VAL A 783 -57.99 -39.16 3.00
CA VAL A 783 -57.22 -40.37 3.31
C VAL A 783 -57.86 -41.52 2.54
N ILE A 784 -57.11 -42.06 1.60
CA ILE A 784 -57.50 -43.21 0.80
C ILE A 784 -56.58 -44.39 1.08
N GLU A 785 -57.08 -45.59 0.92
CA GLU A 785 -56.25 -46.82 1.03
C GLU A 785 -55.88 -47.29 -0.37
N VAL A 786 -54.62 -47.48 -0.63
CA VAL A 786 -54.06 -47.94 -1.90
C VAL A 786 -53.23 -49.15 -1.63
N ALA A 787 -53.69 -50.35 -2.08
CA ALA A 787 -53.00 -51.63 -1.88
C ALA A 787 -52.55 -51.86 -0.41
N GLY A 788 -53.43 -51.52 0.56
CA GLY A 788 -53.17 -51.71 1.98
C GLY A 788 -52.37 -50.61 2.66
N VAL A 789 -52.02 -49.54 1.94
CA VAL A 789 -51.28 -48.37 2.49
C VAL A 789 -52.16 -47.15 2.47
N LYS A 790 -52.23 -46.44 3.60
CA LYS A 790 -52.95 -45.14 3.68
C LYS A 790 -52.18 -44.02 2.96
N LEU A 791 -52.87 -43.29 2.10
CA LEU A 791 -52.39 -42.11 1.44
C LEU A 791 -53.21 -40.91 1.87
N LEU A 792 -52.57 -39.89 2.45
CA LEU A 792 -53.17 -38.58 2.77
C LEU A 792 -52.68 -37.59 1.76
N THR A 793 -53.58 -36.99 0.97
CA THR A 793 -53.26 -35.86 0.10
C THR A 793 -53.98 -34.62 0.58
N LYS A 794 -53.28 -33.50 0.62
CA LYS A 794 -53.82 -32.22 1.09
C LYS A 794 -53.17 -31.02 0.42
N LEU A 795 -54.03 -30.06 0.02
CA LEU A 795 -53.55 -28.72 -0.34
C LEU A 795 -53.52 -27.86 0.94
N VAL A 796 -52.38 -27.23 1.23
CA VAL A 796 -52.15 -26.46 2.45
C VAL A 796 -51.68 -25.06 2.13
N THR A 797 -52.05 -24.12 2.98
CA THR A 797 -51.56 -22.74 2.91
C THR A 797 -50.44 -22.59 3.96
N VAL A 798 -49.23 -22.38 3.52
CA VAL A 798 -48.05 -22.25 4.42
C VAL A 798 -47.22 -21.01 4.09
N GLY A 799 -46.65 -20.41 5.11
CA GLY A 799 -45.85 -19.17 4.96
C GLY A 799 -44.42 -19.40 4.43
N ASP A 800 -43.86 -20.57 4.70
CA ASP A 800 -42.46 -20.88 4.31
C ASP A 800 -42.26 -22.39 4.11
N PRO A 801 -41.15 -22.84 3.46
CA PRO A 801 -40.83 -24.24 3.25
C PRO A 801 -40.62 -25.04 4.54
N LYS A 802 -40.27 -24.38 5.66
CA LYS A 802 -40.10 -25.05 6.94
C LYS A 802 -41.47 -25.44 7.53
N ALA A 803 -42.46 -24.51 7.44
CA ALA A 803 -43.83 -24.79 7.85
C ALA A 803 -44.48 -25.92 7.07
N LEU A 804 -44.17 -26.08 5.75
CA LEU A 804 -44.64 -27.22 4.96
C LEU A 804 -44.08 -28.57 5.44
N ARG A 805 -42.82 -28.58 5.89
CA ARG A 805 -42.23 -29.80 6.47
C ARG A 805 -42.81 -30.12 7.84
N GLU A 806 -42.95 -29.13 8.70
CA GLU A 806 -43.58 -29.31 10.03
C GLU A 806 -45.03 -29.83 9.90
N ALA A 807 -45.77 -29.29 8.92
CA ALA A 807 -47.11 -29.81 8.60
C ALA A 807 -47.11 -31.28 8.14
N ALA A 808 -46.16 -31.65 7.27
CA ALA A 808 -46.01 -33.01 6.81
C ALA A 808 -45.64 -33.99 7.93
N ASP A 809 -44.74 -33.61 8.81
CA ASP A 809 -44.34 -34.40 9.98
C ASP A 809 -45.52 -34.58 10.94
N ALA A 810 -46.27 -33.53 11.25
CA ALA A 810 -47.46 -33.60 12.10
C ALA A 810 -48.58 -34.49 11.51
N LEU A 811 -48.81 -34.39 10.20
CA LEU A 811 -49.80 -35.23 9.52
C LEU A 811 -49.32 -36.67 9.36
N ARG A 812 -48.03 -36.95 9.16
CA ARG A 812 -47.46 -38.26 9.16
C ARG A 812 -47.58 -38.99 10.50
N ASP A 813 -47.29 -38.30 11.58
CA ASP A 813 -47.39 -38.80 12.94
C ASP A 813 -48.88 -39.13 13.29
N ARG A 814 -49.82 -38.29 12.85
CA ARG A 814 -51.25 -38.53 13.00
C ARG A 814 -51.76 -39.69 12.15
N LEU A 815 -51.18 -39.95 10.96
CA LEU A 815 -51.56 -41.02 10.05
C LEU A 815 -51.14 -42.40 10.62
N GLY A 816 -50.05 -42.39 11.40
CA GLY A 816 -49.46 -43.59 12.04
C GLY A 816 -48.65 -44.46 11.08
N SER A 817 -49.23 -44.97 10.03
CA SER A 817 -48.61 -45.77 8.95
C SER A 817 -49.21 -45.33 7.62
N GLY A 818 -48.39 -44.86 6.68
CA GLY A 818 -48.84 -44.38 5.34
C GLY A 818 -47.95 -43.36 4.68
N VAL A 819 -48.46 -42.70 3.68
CA VAL A 819 -47.79 -41.68 2.88
C VAL A 819 -48.57 -40.37 2.97
N VAL A 820 -47.92 -39.27 3.19
CA VAL A 820 -48.46 -37.91 3.18
C VAL A 820 -47.93 -37.16 1.96
N VAL A 821 -48.84 -36.58 1.15
CA VAL A 821 -48.49 -35.75 0.01
C VAL A 821 -49.13 -34.37 0.20
N LEU A 822 -48.32 -33.35 0.33
CA LEU A 822 -48.79 -31.98 0.51
C LEU A 822 -48.45 -31.12 -0.72
N GLY A 823 -49.40 -30.32 -1.13
CA GLY A 823 -49.26 -29.26 -2.11
C GLY A 823 -49.45 -27.88 -1.48
N ALA A 824 -48.64 -26.91 -1.82
CA ALA A 824 -48.78 -25.55 -1.39
C ALA A 824 -48.45 -24.54 -2.50
N GLU A 825 -49.24 -23.51 -2.63
CA GLU A 825 -48.93 -22.36 -3.46
C GLU A 825 -48.25 -21.28 -2.61
N ARG A 826 -47.16 -20.74 -3.12
CA ARG A 826 -46.46 -19.62 -2.51
C ARG A 826 -45.82 -18.70 -3.55
N GLU A 827 -46.10 -17.40 -3.45
CA GLU A 827 -45.52 -16.39 -4.36
C GLU A 827 -45.69 -16.76 -5.84
N GLY A 828 -46.86 -17.35 -6.20
CA GLY A 828 -47.14 -17.78 -7.57
C GLY A 828 -46.41 -19.07 -8.02
N LYS A 829 -45.78 -19.81 -7.10
CA LYS A 829 -45.06 -21.07 -7.38
C LYS A 829 -45.70 -22.23 -6.63
N ALA A 830 -45.68 -23.39 -7.23
CA ALA A 830 -46.11 -24.64 -6.61
C ALA A 830 -44.97 -25.23 -5.78
N ASN A 831 -45.32 -25.73 -4.59
CA ASN A 831 -44.44 -26.56 -3.74
C ASN A 831 -45.12 -27.88 -3.45
N LEU A 832 -44.43 -28.97 -3.66
CA LEU A 832 -44.89 -30.32 -3.33
C LEU A 832 -43.95 -30.93 -2.28
N LEU A 833 -44.54 -31.70 -1.36
CA LEU A 833 -43.80 -32.46 -0.37
C LEU A 833 -44.41 -33.85 -0.19
N VAL A 834 -43.58 -34.87 -0.17
CA VAL A 834 -43.97 -36.25 0.09
C VAL A 834 -43.21 -36.76 1.31
N ALA A 835 -43.92 -37.29 2.30
CA ALA A 835 -43.38 -37.91 3.49
C ALA A 835 -43.90 -39.35 3.64
N VAL A 836 -42.98 -40.30 3.94
CA VAL A 836 -43.28 -41.72 4.11
C VAL A 836 -42.95 -42.14 5.55
N THR A 837 -43.85 -42.91 6.19
CA THR A 837 -43.61 -43.44 7.54
C THR A 837 -42.47 -44.48 7.54
N LYS A 838 -41.80 -44.63 8.69
CA LYS A 838 -40.58 -45.51 8.78
C LYS A 838 -40.82 -46.96 8.42
N ASP A 839 -41.97 -47.51 8.76
CA ASP A 839 -42.38 -48.90 8.47
C ASP A 839 -42.53 -49.20 6.97
N LEU A 840 -42.74 -48.17 6.14
CA LEU A 840 -42.96 -48.31 4.70
C LEU A 840 -41.75 -47.91 3.82
N GLN A 841 -40.71 -47.38 4.40
CA GLN A 841 -39.49 -46.88 3.65
C GLN A 841 -38.73 -47.97 2.89
N GLY A 842 -38.91 -49.25 3.26
CA GLY A 842 -38.37 -50.38 2.51
C GLY A 842 -39.18 -50.76 1.26
N LYS A 843 -40.42 -50.23 1.12
CA LYS A 843 -41.32 -50.54 0.01
C LYS A 843 -41.69 -49.33 -0.83
N ILE A 844 -41.64 -48.14 -0.24
CA ILE A 844 -42.06 -46.88 -0.85
C ILE A 844 -40.92 -45.85 -0.73
N HIS A 845 -40.59 -45.21 -1.83
CA HIS A 845 -39.54 -44.17 -1.89
C HIS A 845 -40.19 -42.81 -2.21
N ALA A 846 -40.14 -41.87 -1.27
CA ALA A 846 -40.73 -40.53 -1.44
C ALA A 846 -40.20 -39.80 -2.67
N GLY A 847 -38.90 -39.95 -3.00
CA GLY A 847 -38.26 -39.35 -4.18
C GLY A 847 -38.85 -39.85 -5.50
N ASN A 848 -39.21 -41.12 -5.58
CA ASN A 848 -39.86 -41.73 -6.78
C ASN A 848 -41.31 -41.23 -6.91
N LEU A 849 -42.03 -41.09 -5.80
CA LEU A 849 -43.37 -40.53 -5.82
C LEU A 849 -43.37 -39.05 -6.28
N ILE A 850 -42.47 -38.26 -5.76
CA ILE A 850 -42.41 -36.84 -6.16
C ILE A 850 -42.00 -36.72 -7.65
N ALA A 851 -41.10 -37.58 -8.15
CA ALA A 851 -40.72 -37.61 -9.57
C ALA A 851 -41.88 -37.93 -10.50
N ALA A 852 -42.79 -38.79 -10.06
CA ALA A 852 -43.98 -39.17 -10.85
C ALA A 852 -45.01 -38.04 -10.92
N ILE A 853 -45.15 -37.17 -9.87
CA ILE A 853 -46.21 -36.16 -9.79
C ILE A 853 -45.74 -34.76 -10.11
N VAL A 854 -44.46 -34.48 -10.09
CA VAL A 854 -43.86 -33.12 -10.23
C VAL A 854 -44.10 -32.51 -11.63
N GLY A 855 -44.29 -33.36 -12.66
CA GLY A 855 -44.54 -32.90 -14.03
C GLY A 855 -45.82 -32.06 -14.15
N HIS A 856 -46.85 -32.29 -13.29
CA HIS A 856 -48.10 -31.55 -13.31
C HIS A 856 -47.92 -30.08 -12.85
N VAL A 857 -46.91 -29.80 -12.09
CA VAL A 857 -46.59 -28.44 -11.62
C VAL A 857 -45.44 -27.80 -12.43
N GLU A 858 -45.01 -28.39 -13.52
CA GLU A 858 -43.88 -27.92 -14.37
C GLU A 858 -42.60 -27.70 -13.52
N GLY A 859 -42.32 -28.68 -12.68
CA GLY A 859 -41.30 -28.53 -11.65
C GLY A 859 -40.17 -29.56 -11.70
N ARG A 860 -39.24 -29.41 -10.77
CA ARG A 860 -38.19 -30.38 -10.51
C ARG A 860 -38.05 -30.59 -9.01
N GLY A 861 -37.69 -31.77 -8.61
CA GLY A 861 -37.47 -32.09 -7.22
C GLY A 861 -36.95 -33.52 -7.03
N GLY A 862 -36.77 -33.89 -5.77
CA GLY A 862 -36.32 -35.20 -5.36
C GLY A 862 -36.14 -35.29 -3.85
N GLY A 863 -35.56 -36.33 -3.37
CA GLY A 863 -35.34 -36.54 -1.94
C GLY A 863 -34.95 -37.96 -1.57
N ARG A 864 -34.96 -38.21 -0.28
CA ARG A 864 -34.63 -39.48 0.34
C ARG A 864 -35.88 -40.35 0.42
N PRO A 865 -35.76 -41.68 0.77
CA PRO A 865 -36.91 -42.55 0.91
C PRO A 865 -37.99 -42.06 1.89
N GLU A 866 -37.57 -41.35 2.94
CA GLU A 866 -38.45 -40.86 3.99
C GLU A 866 -39.15 -39.54 3.65
N LEU A 867 -38.45 -38.64 2.84
CA LEU A 867 -38.92 -37.27 2.58
C LEU A 867 -38.39 -36.78 1.22
N ALA A 868 -39.27 -36.25 0.41
CA ALA A 868 -38.92 -35.61 -0.85
C ALA A 868 -39.68 -34.29 -1.06
N GLN A 869 -39.06 -33.33 -1.75
CA GLN A 869 -39.63 -32.01 -2.05
C GLN A 869 -39.42 -31.63 -3.51
N ALA A 870 -40.36 -30.90 -4.08
CA ALA A 870 -40.27 -30.34 -5.41
C ALA A 870 -40.86 -28.91 -5.45
N GLY A 871 -40.30 -28.08 -6.35
CA GLY A 871 -40.86 -26.77 -6.69
C GLY A 871 -41.24 -26.74 -8.17
N GLY A 872 -42.28 -25.99 -8.52
CA GLY A 872 -42.75 -25.87 -9.90
C GLY A 872 -43.29 -24.47 -10.22
N ALA A 873 -43.34 -24.14 -11.51
CA ALA A 873 -43.79 -22.82 -11.99
C ALA A 873 -45.35 -22.75 -12.10
N ASN A 874 -46.02 -23.88 -12.12
CA ASN A 874 -47.46 -23.95 -12.35
C ASN A 874 -48.24 -24.38 -11.08
N PRO A 875 -48.72 -23.43 -10.23
CA PRO A 875 -49.51 -23.78 -9.04
C PRO A 875 -50.91 -24.31 -9.36
N ALA A 876 -51.48 -23.97 -10.54
CA ALA A 876 -52.76 -24.54 -10.97
C ALA A 876 -52.71 -26.06 -11.18
N GLY A 877 -51.50 -26.65 -11.35
CA GLY A 877 -51.31 -28.07 -11.44
C GLY A 877 -51.28 -28.84 -10.13
N LEU A 878 -51.30 -28.14 -8.99
CA LEU A 878 -51.27 -28.80 -7.66
C LEU A 878 -52.43 -29.81 -7.38
N PRO A 879 -53.70 -29.48 -7.68
CA PRO A 879 -54.76 -30.47 -7.48
C PRO A 879 -54.54 -31.74 -8.28
N LYS A 880 -54.10 -31.64 -9.54
CA LYS A 880 -53.83 -32.78 -10.42
C LYS A 880 -52.62 -33.58 -9.95
N ALA A 881 -51.58 -32.90 -9.45
CA ALA A 881 -50.43 -33.59 -8.83
C ALA A 881 -50.80 -34.40 -7.59
N LEU A 882 -51.72 -33.85 -6.75
CA LEU A 882 -52.22 -34.58 -5.56
C LEU A 882 -53.11 -35.77 -5.92
N GLU A 883 -53.91 -35.64 -6.98
CA GLU A 883 -54.76 -36.72 -7.50
C GLU A 883 -53.92 -37.88 -8.10
N SER A 884 -52.90 -37.53 -8.91
CA SER A 884 -51.96 -38.47 -9.50
C SER A 884 -51.06 -39.21 -8.48
N ALA A 885 -50.96 -38.70 -7.27
CA ALA A 885 -50.20 -39.37 -6.20
C ALA A 885 -50.79 -40.76 -5.85
N ARG A 886 -52.07 -40.98 -6.08
CA ARG A 886 -52.72 -42.29 -5.90
C ARG A 886 -52.18 -43.31 -6.89
N GLU A 887 -52.15 -42.97 -8.15
CA GLU A 887 -51.68 -43.86 -9.23
C GLU A 887 -50.18 -44.11 -9.11
N ALA A 888 -49.42 -43.09 -8.75
CA ALA A 888 -47.97 -43.19 -8.50
C ALA A 888 -47.65 -44.13 -7.32
N LEU A 889 -48.45 -44.04 -6.24
CA LEU A 889 -48.29 -44.97 -5.11
C LEU A 889 -48.71 -46.42 -5.47
N ALA A 890 -49.83 -46.59 -6.21
CA ALA A 890 -50.25 -47.92 -6.68
C ALA A 890 -49.17 -48.59 -7.59
N ALA A 891 -48.56 -47.80 -8.46
CA ALA A 891 -47.46 -48.30 -9.31
C ALA A 891 -46.21 -48.77 -8.55
N GLN A 892 -45.89 -48.09 -7.41
CA GLN A 892 -44.76 -48.51 -6.55
C GLN A 892 -45.08 -49.77 -5.72
N LEU A 893 -46.35 -50.00 -5.39
CA LEU A 893 -46.78 -51.13 -4.58
C LEU A 893 -47.13 -52.36 -5.41
N GLY A 894 -47.44 -52.19 -6.68
CA GLY A 894 -47.87 -53.26 -7.60
C GLY A 894 -46.79 -53.80 -8.54
N SER A 895 -45.60 -53.25 -8.41
CA SER A 895 -44.40 -53.62 -9.16
C SER A 895 -43.50 -54.59 -8.41
#